data_4b24b4f10dbd3f0a6d18ffa7391103fd
#
_entry.id   4b24b4f10dbd3f0a6d18ffa7391103fd
#
_cell.length_a   1.000
_cell.length_b   1.000
_cell.length_c   1.000
_cell.angle_alpha   90.00
_cell.angle_beta   90.00
_cell.angle_gamma   90.00
#
_symmetry.space_group_name_H-M   'P 1'
#
loop_
_entity.id
_entity.type
_entity.pdbx_description
1 polymer ?
#
loop_
_entity_poly.entity_id
_entity_poly.type
_entity_poly.pdbx_seq_one_letter_code
_entity_poly.pdbx_strand_id
1 'polypeptide(L)'
;MIKKRMCAWVWAVLFSCAMFPQRQRMNLQGKWTFKLDVRGNGEESGFATAPFAEEVVLPGTIDTNRKGFRPARTDETTYLTRLHAYVGKAWYKKVVDIPESWKNKVVTLTLERTKPTRVWVDGKEAGSRDGISVRQVYDLSRFLTPGRHEIAVRVDNGESVPPELIGSSHAYTESTQTNWNGIIGDIFLEAKEPLHLAGVQVYPDAEKKSVRLKVRLASPEEIRNRMRLEVRATAWNTKKEHRVRPLKFGLEKGQAEYDFDFPLGEEALLWSEYDPALYRLEVELPGYDRLSVDFGLRDFRAEGKHFAINGMTTFLRGKHDACVFPLTGHTAMDMETWRHYFRVAKSYGINHYRFHSWCPPEACFEAADIEGIYLQAELPFWGWMGKDNTRLISYLREEGLRIQQEYGHHASFVMFALGNELSGDFEVMQSLVNTFRQADCRHLYAYGSNNYLGFKGQLPGEDYLVTCRIGGEKPQSLDTHVRGSFSFADAYDGGYLNHTYPNTVMDFSGAVARADVPVVSHETGQFQVYPDYREIAKYTGVLYPYNMEVFRDRLARAGMSEQAEDFFLASGRWAAELYKADIEMDLRTEGLAGFQLLDLQDYPGQGSAYVGILDAFMDSKGLVSPERWRGFCNEVVPLLLTEKFCWTEGETLMARVKVAHYGARSLQGTELAWTLRDEQGHVAGKGVCPIVSSGRGLLEVGDIRQPIPVTGKARRLDLELAIEGTDYKNTYPLWF
;
A
#
# COMPACT_ATOMS: atom_id res chain seq x y z
N MET A 1 -2.40 77.61 -16.33
CA MET A 1 -2.87 77.31 -14.96
C MET A 1 -4.34 76.94 -15.01
N ILE A 2 -4.67 75.64 -15.11
CA ILE A 2 -6.02 75.11 -14.92
C ILE A 2 -5.89 73.79 -14.22
N LYS A 3 -6.26 73.77 -12.92
CA LYS A 3 -6.31 72.54 -12.11
C LYS A 3 -7.55 71.71 -12.49
N LYS A 4 -7.36 70.47 -13.03
CA LYS A 4 -8.42 69.49 -13.14
C LYS A 4 -8.47 68.65 -11.84
N ARG A 5 -9.60 68.77 -11.11
CA ARG A 5 -9.99 67.91 -10.03
C ARG A 5 -10.48 66.55 -10.63
N MET A 6 -9.81 65.49 -10.32
CA MET A 6 -10.32 64.15 -10.56
C MET A 6 -11.01 63.60 -9.30
N CYS A 7 -12.33 63.46 -9.35
CA CYS A 7 -13.09 62.69 -8.34
C CYS A 7 -12.89 61.24 -8.55
N ALA A 8 -12.18 60.57 -7.63
CA ALA A 8 -12.10 59.12 -7.57
C ALA A 8 -13.35 58.62 -6.83
N TRP A 9 -14.21 57.92 -7.55
CA TRP A 9 -15.28 57.11 -6.97
C TRP A 9 -14.67 55.78 -6.52
N VAL A 10 -14.50 55.60 -5.20
CA VAL A 10 -14.16 54.31 -4.60
C VAL A 10 -15.46 53.50 -4.47
N TRP A 11 -15.64 52.52 -5.33
CA TRP A 11 -16.65 51.49 -5.13
C TRP A 11 -16.14 50.53 -4.05
N ALA A 12 -16.64 50.67 -2.82
CA ALA A 12 -16.50 49.65 -1.79
C ALA A 12 -17.41 48.49 -2.16
N VAL A 13 -16.86 47.47 -2.80
CA VAL A 13 -17.52 46.17 -2.93
C VAL A 13 -17.50 45.54 -1.55
N LEU A 14 -18.59 45.67 -0.81
CA LEU A 14 -18.86 44.87 0.38
C LEU A 14 -19.02 43.43 -0.07
N PHE A 15 -17.94 42.64 -0.05
CA PHE A 15 -18.03 41.20 0.02
C PHE A 15 -18.68 40.86 1.37
N SER A 16 -19.97 40.66 1.37
CA SER A 16 -20.65 39.92 2.42
C SER A 16 -20.09 38.51 2.41
N CYS A 17 -19.02 38.27 3.16
CA CYS A 17 -18.67 36.91 3.58
C CYS A 17 -19.85 36.43 4.41
N ALA A 18 -20.77 35.68 3.79
CA ALA A 18 -21.66 34.82 4.54
C ALA A 18 -20.77 33.92 5.37
N MET A 19 -20.67 34.15 6.69
CA MET A 19 -20.04 33.21 7.60
C MET A 19 -20.91 31.99 7.58
N PHE A 20 -20.52 30.99 6.79
CA PHE A 20 -21.09 29.67 6.89
C PHE A 20 -20.73 29.11 8.27
N PRO A 21 -21.60 28.45 8.99
CA PRO A 21 -21.23 27.71 10.17
C PRO A 21 -20.30 26.60 9.75
N GLN A 22 -19.01 26.89 9.82
CA GLN A 22 -17.96 25.89 9.56
C GLN A 22 -17.85 25.00 10.78
N ARG A 23 -17.54 23.72 10.53
CA ARG A 23 -17.05 22.83 11.57
C ARG A 23 -15.88 23.53 12.27
N GLN A 24 -15.99 23.66 13.57
CA GLN A 24 -14.94 24.29 14.38
C GLN A 24 -14.05 23.22 14.96
N ARG A 25 -12.75 23.28 14.71
CA ARG A 25 -11.78 22.31 15.25
C ARG A 25 -10.89 22.95 16.30
N MET A 26 -10.67 22.18 17.36
CA MET A 26 -9.69 22.46 18.39
C MET A 26 -8.61 21.38 18.31
N ASN A 27 -7.39 21.77 17.93
CA ASN A 27 -6.25 20.85 17.88
C ASN A 27 -5.82 20.46 19.30
N LEU A 28 -5.67 19.18 19.56
CA LEU A 28 -5.22 18.64 20.86
C LEU A 28 -3.79 18.10 20.82
N GLN A 29 -3.08 18.28 19.73
CA GLN A 29 -1.68 17.89 19.62
C GLN A 29 -0.79 18.62 20.65
N GLY A 30 0.44 18.13 20.82
CA GLY A 30 1.42 18.69 21.73
C GLY A 30 1.49 17.92 23.04
N LYS A 31 1.71 18.64 24.17
CA LYS A 31 1.90 18.03 25.48
C LYS A 31 0.63 17.43 26.07
N TRP A 32 0.76 16.20 26.58
CA TRP A 32 -0.24 15.48 27.38
C TRP A 32 0.43 14.97 28.65
N THR A 33 -0.27 14.98 29.78
CA THR A 33 0.19 14.26 30.95
C THR A 33 -0.01 12.75 30.77
N PHE A 34 0.91 11.95 31.33
CA PHE A 34 1.07 10.55 30.95
C PHE A 34 1.38 9.65 32.14
N LYS A 35 0.89 8.39 32.06
CA LYS A 35 1.25 7.34 33.01
C LYS A 35 1.16 5.95 32.41
N LEU A 36 2.18 5.11 32.59
CA LEU A 36 2.11 3.68 32.31
C LEU A 36 1.26 2.98 33.37
N ASP A 37 0.40 2.08 32.96
CA ASP A 37 -0.38 1.21 33.82
C ASP A 37 0.27 -0.18 33.91
N VAL A 38 1.43 -0.24 34.49
CA VAL A 38 2.26 -1.45 34.58
C VAL A 38 1.57 -2.61 35.28
N ARG A 39 0.62 -2.30 36.19
CA ARG A 39 -0.14 -3.32 36.94
C ARG A 39 -1.48 -3.68 36.28
N GLY A 40 -1.87 -2.95 35.23
CA GLY A 40 -3.14 -3.14 34.52
C GLY A 40 -4.40 -2.78 35.29
N ASN A 41 -4.27 -2.15 36.48
CA ASN A 41 -5.36 -1.82 37.39
C ASN A 41 -5.66 -0.31 37.50
N GLY A 42 -5.26 0.47 36.53
CA GLY A 42 -5.39 1.94 36.53
C GLY A 42 -6.83 2.42 36.61
N GLU A 43 -7.80 1.68 36.06
CA GLU A 43 -9.22 2.01 36.20
C GLU A 43 -9.68 1.92 37.65
N GLU A 44 -9.38 0.80 38.32
CA GLU A 44 -9.71 0.56 39.75
C GLU A 44 -8.95 1.53 40.68
N SER A 45 -7.74 1.91 40.27
CA SER A 45 -6.88 2.87 40.99
C SER A 45 -7.23 4.34 40.71
N GLY A 46 -8.32 4.60 39.98
CA GLY A 46 -8.83 5.95 39.74
C GLY A 46 -7.96 6.80 38.81
N PHE A 47 -7.22 6.19 37.89
CA PHE A 47 -6.34 6.94 36.95
C PHE A 47 -7.14 7.91 36.07
N ALA A 48 -8.43 7.70 35.85
CA ALA A 48 -9.28 8.64 35.13
C ALA A 48 -9.31 10.05 35.75
N THR A 49 -9.11 10.15 37.08
CA THR A 49 -9.17 11.43 37.83
C THR A 49 -7.84 11.80 38.51
N ALA A 50 -6.96 10.81 38.76
CA ALA A 50 -5.69 11.05 39.43
C ALA A 50 -4.73 11.93 38.60
N PRO A 51 -3.98 12.85 39.19
CA PRO A 51 -2.99 13.63 38.46
C PRO A 51 -1.80 12.76 38.03
N PHE A 52 -1.21 13.10 36.90
CA PHE A 52 0.00 12.45 36.39
C PHE A 52 1.19 13.43 36.42
N ALA A 53 2.37 12.93 36.80
CA ALA A 53 3.58 13.74 36.90
C ALA A 53 4.41 13.75 35.60
N GLU A 54 4.24 12.76 34.74
CA GLU A 54 4.98 12.67 33.48
C GLU A 54 4.25 13.32 32.34
N GLU A 55 5.01 13.75 31.34
CA GLU A 55 4.50 14.30 30.09
C GLU A 55 5.01 13.52 28.90
N VAL A 56 4.21 13.50 27.84
CA VAL A 56 4.54 13.03 26.49
C VAL A 56 4.07 14.03 25.45
N VAL A 57 4.59 13.92 24.25
CA VAL A 57 4.14 14.68 23.07
C VAL A 57 3.33 13.76 22.17
N LEU A 58 2.12 14.17 21.82
CA LEU A 58 1.25 13.51 20.84
C LEU A 58 0.99 14.47 19.66
N PRO A 59 0.90 13.98 18.41
CA PRO A 59 1.02 12.59 17.99
C PRO A 59 2.37 11.97 18.33
N GLY A 60 2.35 10.67 18.65
CA GLY A 60 3.54 9.91 19.00
C GLY A 60 3.22 8.64 19.78
N THR A 61 4.25 7.90 20.10
CA THR A 61 4.20 6.64 20.83
C THR A 61 5.00 6.70 22.11
N ILE A 62 4.85 5.68 22.95
CA ILE A 62 5.72 5.47 24.13
C ILE A 62 7.17 5.43 23.69
N ASP A 63 7.47 4.76 22.57
CA ASP A 63 8.82 4.63 22.01
C ASP A 63 9.40 5.98 21.58
N THR A 64 8.67 6.77 20.80
CA THR A 64 9.12 8.09 20.34
C THR A 64 9.28 9.08 21.49
N ASN A 65 8.52 8.91 22.58
CA ASN A 65 8.64 9.69 23.80
C ASN A 65 9.66 9.10 24.81
N ARG A 66 10.31 7.97 24.51
CA ARG A 66 11.32 7.28 25.34
C ARG A 66 10.78 6.93 26.75
N LYS A 67 9.53 6.48 26.85
CA LYS A 67 8.83 6.19 28.12
C LYS A 67 8.74 4.72 28.48
N GLY A 68 9.05 3.82 27.54
CA GLY A 68 9.06 2.37 27.78
C GLY A 68 10.33 1.88 28.44
N PHE A 69 10.50 0.56 28.48
CA PHE A 69 11.63 -0.11 29.11
C PHE A 69 12.75 -0.39 28.11
N ARG A 70 14.00 -0.29 28.58
CA ARG A 70 15.16 -0.66 27.78
C ARG A 70 15.19 -2.16 27.51
N PRO A 71 15.70 -2.61 26.34
CA PRO A 71 15.83 -4.02 26.04
C PRO A 71 16.76 -4.70 27.05
N ALA A 72 16.35 -5.88 27.51
CA ALA A 72 17.16 -6.71 28.41
C ALA A 72 18.29 -7.46 27.68
N ARG A 73 18.19 -7.59 26.34
CA ARG A 73 19.13 -8.32 25.47
C ARG A 73 19.52 -7.45 24.29
N THR A 74 20.76 -7.64 23.82
CA THR A 74 21.35 -6.95 22.66
C THR A 74 21.92 -7.95 21.64
N ASP A 75 21.51 -9.20 21.74
CA ASP A 75 21.96 -10.32 20.89
C ASP A 75 20.86 -10.86 19.95
N GLU A 76 19.81 -10.07 19.73
CA GLU A 76 18.74 -10.38 18.79
C GLU A 76 19.26 -10.44 17.36
N THR A 77 18.86 -11.47 16.60
CA THR A 77 19.34 -11.71 15.24
C THR A 77 18.22 -11.83 14.20
N THR A 78 16.96 -11.80 14.63
CA THR A 78 15.81 -12.08 13.74
C THR A 78 14.96 -10.86 13.43
N TYR A 79 15.09 -9.77 14.21
CA TYR A 79 14.33 -8.53 14.01
C TYR A 79 15.02 -7.32 14.65
N LEU A 80 14.54 -6.12 14.32
CA LEU A 80 15.00 -4.88 14.93
C LEU A 80 14.53 -4.78 16.38
N THR A 81 15.35 -4.22 17.26
CA THR A 81 15.05 -4.14 18.68
C THR A 81 14.48 -2.77 19.06
N ARG A 82 13.32 -2.74 19.72
CA ARG A 82 12.74 -1.53 20.32
C ARG A 82 13.60 -1.05 21.48
N LEU A 83 13.99 0.23 21.47
CA LEU A 83 14.80 0.82 22.55
C LEU A 83 13.98 1.22 23.78
N HIS A 84 12.67 1.34 23.67
CA HIS A 84 11.76 1.74 24.74
C HIS A 84 10.45 0.96 24.68
N ALA A 85 10.52 -0.38 24.78
CA ALA A 85 9.38 -1.26 24.61
C ALA A 85 8.39 -1.19 25.79
N TYR A 86 7.10 -1.24 25.45
CA TYR A 86 6.02 -1.44 26.40
C TYR A 86 4.83 -2.10 25.71
N VAL A 87 4.25 -3.11 26.37
CA VAL A 87 2.97 -3.73 25.98
C VAL A 87 2.04 -3.69 27.17
N GLY A 88 0.84 -3.17 26.98
CA GLY A 88 -0.16 -3.00 28.02
C GLY A 88 -0.89 -1.65 27.93
N LYS A 89 -1.53 -1.28 29.02
CA LYS A 89 -2.36 -0.07 29.12
C LYS A 89 -1.52 1.15 29.47
N ALA A 90 -1.72 2.25 28.74
CA ALA A 90 -1.12 3.54 29.03
C ALA A 90 -2.17 4.64 29.02
N TRP A 91 -2.02 5.63 29.89
CA TRP A 91 -2.98 6.68 30.12
C TRP A 91 -2.42 8.04 29.72
N TYR A 92 -3.22 8.80 28.99
CA TYR A 92 -2.91 10.11 28.45
C TYR A 92 -4.01 11.09 28.86
N LYS A 93 -3.67 12.28 29.36
CA LYS A 93 -4.64 13.27 29.77
C LYS A 93 -4.36 14.65 29.19
N LYS A 94 -5.41 15.34 28.83
CA LYS A 94 -5.39 16.72 28.30
C LYS A 94 -6.48 17.56 28.92
N VAL A 95 -6.12 18.71 29.42
CA VAL A 95 -7.08 19.75 29.81
C VAL A 95 -7.45 20.56 28.60
N VAL A 96 -8.73 20.82 28.42
CA VAL A 96 -9.31 21.59 27.32
C VAL A 96 -10.27 22.65 27.86
N ASP A 97 -10.32 23.81 27.21
CA ASP A 97 -11.25 24.88 27.51
C ASP A 97 -12.26 24.99 26.36
N ILE A 98 -13.50 24.54 26.61
CA ILE A 98 -14.56 24.53 25.60
C ILE A 98 -15.20 25.92 25.50
N PRO A 99 -15.19 26.56 24.31
CA PRO A 99 -15.70 27.91 24.15
C PRO A 99 -17.24 27.96 24.23
N GLU A 100 -17.81 29.10 24.66
CA GLU A 100 -19.26 29.32 24.73
C GLU A 100 -19.95 29.14 23.35
N SER A 101 -19.21 29.38 22.24
CA SER A 101 -19.70 29.18 20.87
C SER A 101 -19.98 27.70 20.52
N TRP A 102 -19.56 26.76 21.36
CA TRP A 102 -19.83 25.32 21.18
C TRP A 102 -21.05 24.83 21.94
N LYS A 103 -21.70 25.70 22.68
CA LYS A 103 -22.93 25.37 23.39
C LYS A 103 -24.01 24.86 22.43
N ASN A 104 -24.63 23.73 22.78
CA ASN A 104 -25.66 23.04 22.00
C ASN A 104 -25.17 22.48 20.64
N LYS A 105 -23.88 22.43 20.39
CA LYS A 105 -23.31 21.74 19.23
C LYS A 105 -23.02 20.27 19.49
N VAL A 106 -22.92 19.50 18.43
CA VAL A 106 -22.36 18.14 18.49
C VAL A 106 -20.85 18.26 18.56
N VAL A 107 -20.24 17.74 19.62
CA VAL A 107 -18.80 17.80 19.86
C VAL A 107 -18.23 16.40 19.80
N THR A 108 -17.32 16.14 18.88
CA THR A 108 -16.67 14.84 18.71
C THR A 108 -15.17 14.92 18.96
N LEU A 109 -14.60 13.89 19.61
CA LEU A 109 -13.16 13.68 19.70
C LEU A 109 -12.76 12.71 18.60
N THR A 110 -11.76 13.10 17.80
CA THR A 110 -11.12 12.22 16.81
C THR A 110 -9.70 11.87 17.24
N LEU A 111 -9.41 10.58 17.25
CA LEU A 111 -8.08 9.99 17.45
C LEU A 111 -7.72 9.26 16.18
N GLU A 112 -6.86 9.86 15.35
CA GLU A 112 -6.44 9.22 14.13
C GLU A 112 -5.32 8.24 14.40
N ARG A 113 -5.55 6.99 14.04
CA ARG A 113 -4.62 5.87 14.14
C ARG A 113 -4.07 5.68 15.56
N THR A 114 -4.66 4.74 16.24
CA THR A 114 -4.26 4.32 17.60
C THR A 114 -4.58 2.83 17.78
N LYS A 115 -4.15 2.26 18.89
CA LYS A 115 -4.59 0.93 19.36
C LYS A 115 -5.96 1.08 20.05
N PRO A 116 -6.62 0.00 20.52
CA PRO A 116 -7.87 0.12 21.26
C PRO A 116 -7.81 1.17 22.37
N THR A 117 -8.84 2.01 22.44
CA THR A 117 -8.92 3.06 23.44
C THR A 117 -10.20 2.99 24.28
N ARG A 118 -10.12 3.61 25.46
CA ARG A 118 -11.26 3.98 26.29
C ARG A 118 -11.09 5.44 26.73
N VAL A 119 -12.17 6.21 26.71
CA VAL A 119 -12.14 7.66 26.93
C VAL A 119 -13.01 8.06 28.11
N TRP A 120 -12.53 8.99 28.93
CA TRP A 120 -13.26 9.63 30.04
C TRP A 120 -13.20 11.15 29.87
N VAL A 121 -14.24 11.83 30.33
CA VAL A 121 -14.28 13.27 30.49
C VAL A 121 -14.64 13.59 31.94
N ASP A 122 -13.81 14.32 32.67
CA ASP A 122 -13.95 14.65 34.09
C ASP A 122 -14.20 13.42 34.94
N GLY A 123 -13.51 12.32 34.64
CA GLY A 123 -13.62 11.05 35.31
C GLY A 123 -14.84 10.19 34.94
N LYS A 124 -15.75 10.68 34.08
CA LYS A 124 -16.91 9.92 33.61
C LYS A 124 -16.58 9.24 32.27
N GLU A 125 -16.82 7.93 32.19
CA GLU A 125 -16.57 7.17 30.98
C GLU A 125 -17.45 7.63 29.82
N ALA A 126 -16.83 7.91 28.69
CA ALA A 126 -17.47 8.31 27.43
C ALA A 126 -17.62 7.13 26.45
N GLY A 127 -16.85 6.06 26.62
CA GLY A 127 -16.94 4.85 25.83
C GLY A 127 -15.60 4.25 25.41
N SER A 128 -15.65 3.21 24.58
CA SER A 128 -14.47 2.51 24.05
C SER A 128 -14.54 2.30 22.55
N ARG A 129 -13.37 2.13 21.92
CA ARG A 129 -13.20 1.76 20.50
C ARG A 129 -12.06 0.75 20.38
N ASP A 130 -12.21 -0.22 19.49
CA ASP A 130 -11.24 -1.30 19.26
C ASP A 130 -10.67 -1.34 17.84
N GLY A 131 -11.13 -0.47 16.93
CA GLY A 131 -10.60 -0.35 15.57
C GLY A 131 -9.15 0.11 15.57
N ILE A 132 -8.30 -0.53 14.75
CA ILE A 132 -6.86 -0.24 14.68
C ILE A 132 -6.43 0.30 13.33
N SER A 133 -7.28 0.14 12.30
CA SER A 133 -6.96 0.52 10.92
C SER A 133 -7.53 1.88 10.52
N VAL A 134 -8.54 2.37 11.24
CA VAL A 134 -9.25 3.61 10.93
C VAL A 134 -9.23 4.57 12.11
N ARG A 135 -9.64 5.82 11.88
CA ARG A 135 -9.79 6.81 12.96
C ARG A 135 -10.86 6.37 13.97
N GLN A 136 -10.62 6.66 15.24
CA GLN A 136 -11.60 6.43 16.31
C GLN A 136 -12.29 7.75 16.63
N VAL A 137 -13.63 7.76 16.60
CA VAL A 137 -14.44 8.96 16.85
C VAL A 137 -15.39 8.73 18.03
N TYR A 138 -15.38 9.66 18.98
CA TYR A 138 -16.22 9.66 20.17
C TYR A 138 -17.16 10.86 20.17
N ASP A 139 -18.45 10.65 20.35
CA ASP A 139 -19.40 11.73 20.63
C ASP A 139 -19.30 12.13 22.11
N LEU A 140 -18.76 13.31 22.35
CA LEU A 140 -18.58 13.90 23.67
C LEU A 140 -19.59 15.01 23.99
N SER A 141 -20.62 15.22 23.16
CA SER A 141 -21.57 16.32 23.25
C SER A 141 -22.22 16.46 24.63
N ARG A 142 -22.54 15.32 25.28
CA ARG A 142 -23.17 15.30 26.62
C ARG A 142 -22.20 15.57 27.78
N PHE A 143 -20.89 15.52 27.51
CA PHE A 143 -19.84 15.67 28.52
C PHE A 143 -19.17 17.05 28.45
N LEU A 144 -18.98 17.58 27.23
CA LEU A 144 -18.23 18.81 27.00
C LEU A 144 -19.19 20.01 26.88
N THR A 145 -19.50 20.61 28.02
CA THR A 145 -20.19 21.92 28.06
C THR A 145 -19.16 23.06 27.98
N PRO A 146 -19.56 24.33 27.68
CA PRO A 146 -18.62 25.43 27.76
C PRO A 146 -17.92 25.52 29.13
N GLY A 147 -16.59 25.65 29.12
CA GLY A 147 -15.75 25.67 30.32
C GLY A 147 -14.58 24.70 30.25
N ARG A 148 -13.93 24.52 31.40
CA ARG A 148 -12.72 23.70 31.52
C ARG A 148 -13.07 22.25 31.82
N HIS A 149 -12.47 21.31 31.03
CA HIS A 149 -12.66 19.88 31.17
C HIS A 149 -11.32 19.15 31.09
N GLU A 150 -11.23 17.95 31.66
CA GLU A 150 -10.09 17.03 31.49
C GLU A 150 -10.55 15.80 30.70
N ILE A 151 -9.92 15.55 29.56
CA ILE A 151 -10.08 14.35 28.76
C ILE A 151 -8.98 13.37 29.14
N ALA A 152 -9.35 12.13 29.51
CA ALA A 152 -8.43 11.03 29.73
C ALA A 152 -8.65 9.95 28.66
N VAL A 153 -7.56 9.48 28.07
CA VAL A 153 -7.55 8.40 27.06
C VAL A 153 -6.64 7.28 27.56
N ARG A 154 -7.18 6.08 27.69
CA ARG A 154 -6.41 4.86 27.91
C ARG A 154 -6.19 4.17 26.57
N VAL A 155 -4.95 3.90 26.20
CA VAL A 155 -4.57 3.12 25.00
C VAL A 155 -4.04 1.78 25.44
N ASP A 156 -4.49 0.69 24.79
CA ASP A 156 -4.08 -0.68 25.10
C ASP A 156 -3.56 -1.39 23.86
N ASN A 157 -2.28 -1.69 23.81
CA ASN A 157 -1.68 -2.51 22.78
C ASN A 157 -1.47 -3.98 23.15
N GLY A 158 -2.19 -4.45 24.20
CA GLY A 158 -2.13 -5.82 24.73
C GLY A 158 -3.43 -6.59 24.50
N GLU A 159 -4.32 -6.56 25.51
CA GLU A 159 -5.43 -7.51 25.65
C GLU A 159 -6.74 -7.13 24.94
N SER A 160 -6.88 -5.88 24.47
CA SER A 160 -8.17 -5.34 24.02
C SER A 160 -8.61 -5.80 22.63
N VAL A 161 -7.78 -6.54 21.91
CA VAL A 161 -8.10 -7.19 20.61
C VAL A 161 -8.16 -8.72 20.79
N PRO A 162 -8.67 -9.47 19.79
CA PRO A 162 -8.48 -10.92 19.76
C PRO A 162 -6.99 -11.29 19.83
N PRO A 163 -6.59 -12.25 20.69
CA PRO A 163 -5.17 -12.59 20.91
C PRO A 163 -4.48 -13.11 19.64
N GLU A 164 -5.23 -13.65 18.69
CA GLU A 164 -4.73 -14.15 17.43
C GLU A 164 -4.16 -13.07 16.50
N LEU A 165 -4.50 -11.80 16.75
CA LEU A 165 -3.92 -10.67 16.01
C LEU A 165 -2.52 -10.31 16.52
N ILE A 166 -2.25 -10.60 17.80
CA ILE A 166 -1.03 -10.19 18.48
C ILE A 166 0.11 -11.15 18.11
N GLY A 167 1.19 -10.60 17.52
CA GLY A 167 2.38 -11.38 17.17
C GLY A 167 2.33 -12.08 15.83
N SER A 168 1.21 -12.02 15.08
CA SER A 168 1.13 -12.62 13.75
C SER A 168 0.87 -11.61 12.63
N SER A 169 0.13 -10.51 12.87
CA SER A 169 -0.10 -9.49 11.84
C SER A 169 0.91 -8.35 11.94
N HIS A 170 1.28 -7.73 10.82
CA HIS A 170 2.18 -6.57 10.81
C HIS A 170 1.59 -5.33 11.53
N ALA A 171 0.29 -5.34 11.82
CA ALA A 171 -0.32 -4.32 12.66
C ALA A 171 0.02 -4.45 14.16
N TYR A 172 0.47 -5.66 14.62
CA TYR A 172 0.61 -5.98 16.03
C TYR A 172 1.85 -6.82 16.40
N THR A 173 2.75 -7.14 15.48
CA THR A 173 3.89 -8.01 15.78
C THR A 173 5.13 -7.23 16.20
N GLU A 174 5.88 -7.77 17.17
CA GLU A 174 7.21 -7.27 17.55
C GLU A 174 8.31 -7.77 16.61
N SER A 175 8.07 -8.87 15.89
CA SER A 175 9.09 -9.51 15.06
C SER A 175 9.30 -8.82 13.72
N THR A 176 8.40 -7.95 13.28
CA THR A 176 8.51 -7.27 11.98
C THR A 176 8.69 -5.78 12.14
N GLN A 177 7.86 -5.15 12.92
CA GLN A 177 7.82 -3.72 13.14
C GLN A 177 7.85 -3.41 14.64
N THR A 178 6.79 -2.87 15.17
CA THR A 178 6.58 -2.78 16.60
C THR A 178 5.09 -2.82 16.94
N ASN A 179 4.78 -3.42 18.07
CA ASN A 179 3.49 -3.27 18.71
C ASN A 179 3.48 -1.97 19.56
N TRP A 180 3.47 -0.82 18.91
CA TRP A 180 3.52 0.49 19.55
C TRP A 180 2.24 0.81 20.36
N ASN A 181 2.37 1.72 21.35
CA ASN A 181 1.28 2.29 22.12
C ASN A 181 1.34 3.81 22.02
N GLY A 182 0.23 4.45 21.72
CA GLY A 182 0.12 5.90 21.53
C GLY A 182 -0.98 6.29 20.54
N ILE A 183 -0.94 7.53 20.08
CA ILE A 183 -1.79 8.08 19.03
C ILE A 183 -0.88 8.73 18.01
N ILE A 184 -0.85 8.22 16.78
CA ILE A 184 0.19 8.58 15.81
C ILE A 184 -0.26 9.55 14.72
N GLY A 185 -1.55 9.82 14.58
CA GLY A 185 -2.12 10.79 13.65
C GLY A 185 -2.78 11.97 14.36
N ASP A 186 -3.69 12.64 13.68
CA ASP A 186 -4.36 13.83 14.18
C ASP A 186 -5.20 13.57 15.43
N ILE A 187 -5.19 14.53 16.37
CA ILE A 187 -5.97 14.53 17.58
C ILE A 187 -6.69 15.86 17.71
N PHE A 188 -8.01 15.86 17.63
CA PHE A 188 -8.78 17.11 17.69
C PHE A 188 -10.20 16.91 18.23
N LEU A 189 -10.75 17.97 18.80
CA LEU A 189 -12.19 18.11 18.99
C LEU A 189 -12.79 18.84 17.80
N GLU A 190 -13.97 18.40 17.36
CA GLU A 190 -14.72 19.06 16.28
C GLU A 190 -16.14 19.37 16.76
N ALA A 191 -16.55 20.62 16.66
CA ALA A 191 -17.91 21.08 16.94
C ALA A 191 -18.67 21.34 15.65
N LYS A 192 -19.88 20.78 15.56
CA LYS A 192 -20.78 20.86 14.39
C LYS A 192 -22.18 21.23 14.83
N GLU A 193 -22.96 21.80 13.91
CA GLU A 193 -24.38 22.01 14.15
C GLU A 193 -25.10 20.65 14.37
N PRO A 194 -26.20 20.61 15.13
CA PRO A 194 -27.00 19.38 15.27
C PRO A 194 -27.40 18.81 13.91
N LEU A 195 -27.94 19.62 13.02
CA LEU A 195 -28.15 19.25 11.62
C LEU A 195 -26.86 19.43 10.82
N HIS A 196 -26.23 18.32 10.45
CA HIS A 196 -24.97 18.30 9.68
C HIS A 196 -24.86 17.08 8.76
N LEU A 197 -23.88 17.10 7.88
CA LEU A 197 -23.49 15.96 7.05
C LEU A 197 -22.76 14.92 7.91
N ALA A 198 -23.40 13.80 8.18
CA ALA A 198 -22.79 12.70 8.96
C ALA A 198 -21.81 11.86 8.12
N GLY A 199 -21.91 11.91 6.80
CA GLY A 199 -20.98 11.25 5.88
C GLY A 199 -21.39 11.38 4.43
N VAL A 200 -20.40 11.28 3.54
CA VAL A 200 -20.57 11.22 2.08
C VAL A 200 -19.75 10.05 1.56
N GLN A 201 -20.40 9.13 0.85
CA GLN A 201 -19.75 8.03 0.13
C GLN A 201 -19.87 8.25 -1.37
N VAL A 202 -18.77 8.04 -2.09
CA VAL A 202 -18.67 8.27 -3.53
C VAL A 202 -18.42 6.94 -4.23
N TYR A 203 -19.31 6.60 -5.18
CA TYR A 203 -19.23 5.39 -6.00
C TYR A 203 -19.06 5.79 -7.47
N PRO A 204 -17.84 5.89 -7.98
CA PRO A 204 -17.58 6.24 -9.38
C PRO A 204 -18.08 5.17 -10.34
N ASP A 205 -18.66 5.61 -11.47
CA ASP A 205 -19.05 4.78 -12.60
C ASP A 205 -18.40 5.36 -13.87
N ALA A 206 -17.30 4.75 -14.30
CA ALA A 206 -16.51 5.23 -15.42
C ALA A 206 -17.24 5.08 -16.77
N GLU A 207 -18.08 4.04 -16.92
CA GLU A 207 -18.87 3.81 -18.12
C GLU A 207 -19.91 4.90 -18.32
N LYS A 208 -20.66 5.22 -17.25
CA LYS A 208 -21.68 6.28 -17.28
C LYS A 208 -21.11 7.68 -17.11
N LYS A 209 -19.81 7.81 -16.84
CA LYS A 209 -19.17 9.10 -16.53
C LYS A 209 -19.93 9.86 -15.44
N SER A 210 -20.26 9.17 -14.37
CA SER A 210 -21.03 9.68 -13.25
C SER A 210 -20.51 9.17 -11.91
N VAL A 211 -21.00 9.75 -10.84
CA VAL A 211 -20.80 9.24 -9.48
C VAL A 211 -22.13 9.08 -8.80
N ARG A 212 -22.36 7.94 -8.20
CA ARG A 212 -23.45 7.73 -7.26
C ARG A 212 -22.99 8.18 -5.88
N LEU A 213 -23.74 9.08 -5.28
CA LEU A 213 -23.44 9.67 -3.96
C LEU A 213 -24.41 9.14 -2.93
N LYS A 214 -23.90 8.57 -1.85
CA LYS A 214 -24.67 8.27 -0.66
C LYS A 214 -24.36 9.31 0.41
N VAL A 215 -25.34 10.12 0.76
CA VAL A 215 -25.21 11.21 1.74
C VAL A 215 -26.02 10.88 2.96
N ARG A 216 -25.40 10.92 4.14
CA ARG A 216 -26.07 10.71 5.43
C ARG A 216 -26.09 12.00 6.21
N LEU A 217 -27.29 12.34 6.75
CA LEU A 217 -27.52 13.50 7.59
C LEU A 217 -27.72 13.07 9.06
N ALA A 218 -27.20 13.88 9.96
CA ALA A 218 -27.58 13.84 11.37
C ALA A 218 -28.80 14.76 11.59
N SER A 219 -29.64 14.45 12.61
CA SER A 219 -30.82 15.24 13.00
C SER A 219 -31.78 15.56 11.83
N PRO A 220 -32.24 14.56 11.05
CA PRO A 220 -33.06 14.79 9.87
C PRO A 220 -34.44 15.42 10.19
N GLU A 221 -34.92 15.36 11.43
CA GLU A 221 -36.15 16.02 11.87
C GLU A 221 -36.06 17.55 11.85
N GLU A 222 -34.85 18.10 11.84
CA GLU A 222 -34.61 19.55 11.74
C GLU A 222 -34.68 20.08 10.31
N ILE A 223 -34.85 19.19 9.31
CA ILE A 223 -34.97 19.59 7.90
C ILE A 223 -36.25 20.39 7.71
N ARG A 224 -36.10 21.60 7.14
CA ARG A 224 -37.19 22.55 6.83
C ARG A 224 -37.56 22.47 5.36
N ASN A 225 -38.77 22.91 5.03
CA ASN A 225 -39.23 23.01 3.65
C ASN A 225 -38.25 23.80 2.77
N ARG A 226 -37.99 23.31 1.56
CA ARG A 226 -37.06 23.89 0.56
C ARG A 226 -35.56 23.81 0.86
N MET A 227 -35.15 23.07 1.89
CA MET A 227 -33.74 22.76 2.08
C MET A 227 -33.23 21.84 0.95
N ARG A 228 -31.98 22.01 0.58
CA ARG A 228 -31.36 21.22 -0.49
C ARG A 228 -29.87 21.07 -0.23
N LEU A 229 -29.31 20.01 -0.75
CA LEU A 229 -27.87 19.84 -0.89
C LEU A 229 -27.41 20.49 -2.19
N GLU A 230 -26.26 21.15 -2.14
CA GLU A 230 -25.54 21.62 -3.32
C GLU A 230 -24.29 20.74 -3.51
N VAL A 231 -24.15 20.19 -4.71
CA VAL A 231 -23.04 19.29 -5.06
C VAL A 231 -22.29 19.87 -6.24
N ARG A 232 -20.97 19.90 -6.13
CA ARG A 232 -20.06 20.35 -7.18
C ARG A 232 -18.81 19.48 -7.21
N ALA A 233 -18.18 19.30 -8.38
CA ALA A 233 -16.93 18.62 -8.52
C ALA A 233 -15.99 19.37 -9.46
N THR A 234 -14.70 19.32 -9.19
CA THR A 234 -13.66 19.98 -9.98
C THR A 234 -12.43 19.10 -10.00
N ALA A 235 -11.87 18.86 -11.18
CA ALA A 235 -10.56 18.22 -11.30
C ALA A 235 -9.47 19.18 -10.78
N TRP A 236 -8.52 18.68 -9.98
CA TRP A 236 -7.59 19.57 -9.26
C TRP A 236 -6.10 19.24 -9.42
N ASN A 237 -5.71 17.97 -9.62
CA ASN A 237 -4.31 17.55 -9.70
C ASN A 237 -3.80 17.32 -11.13
N THR A 238 -4.55 17.75 -12.12
CA THR A 238 -4.26 17.56 -13.54
C THR A 238 -4.15 18.90 -14.27
N LYS A 239 -3.45 18.93 -15.41
CA LYS A 239 -3.33 20.10 -16.27
C LYS A 239 -4.61 20.38 -17.07
N LYS A 240 -5.46 19.39 -17.25
CA LYS A 240 -6.73 19.50 -17.97
C LYS A 240 -7.81 19.96 -17.00
N GLU A 241 -8.20 21.21 -17.08
CA GLU A 241 -9.31 21.73 -16.26
C GLU A 241 -10.62 21.05 -16.64
N HIS A 242 -11.33 20.55 -15.65
CA HIS A 242 -12.69 20.06 -15.79
C HIS A 242 -13.52 20.46 -14.56
N ARG A 243 -14.51 21.32 -14.77
CA ARG A 243 -15.46 21.79 -13.76
C ARG A 243 -16.84 21.25 -14.09
N VAL A 244 -17.36 20.41 -13.22
CA VAL A 244 -18.67 19.79 -13.41
C VAL A 244 -19.76 20.82 -13.05
N ARG A 245 -20.86 20.83 -13.82
CA ARG A 245 -22.02 21.68 -13.54
C ARG A 245 -22.59 21.35 -12.15
N PRO A 246 -22.70 22.33 -11.24
CA PRO A 246 -23.28 22.11 -9.91
C PRO A 246 -24.74 21.63 -9.99
N LEU A 247 -25.11 20.71 -9.12
CA LEU A 247 -26.49 20.23 -8.99
C LEU A 247 -27.02 20.50 -7.58
N LYS A 248 -28.34 20.58 -7.47
CA LYS A 248 -29.07 20.81 -6.22
C LYS A 248 -30.12 19.69 -6.03
N PHE A 249 -30.06 19.05 -4.87
CA PHE A 249 -30.96 17.94 -4.53
C PHE A 249 -31.86 18.35 -3.36
N GLY A 250 -33.17 18.20 -3.50
CA GLY A 250 -34.14 18.48 -2.44
C GLY A 250 -33.99 17.52 -1.27
N LEU A 251 -34.25 18.01 -0.07
CA LEU A 251 -34.25 17.21 1.16
C LEU A 251 -35.66 17.07 1.71
N GLU A 252 -35.93 15.92 2.29
CA GLU A 252 -37.21 15.59 2.93
C GLU A 252 -37.05 15.44 4.42
N LYS A 253 -38.00 16.00 5.21
CA LYS A 253 -38.01 15.89 6.65
C LYS A 253 -38.08 14.43 7.10
N GLY A 254 -37.25 14.07 8.07
CA GLY A 254 -37.18 12.70 8.61
C GLY A 254 -36.37 11.72 7.78
N GLN A 255 -35.94 12.08 6.58
CA GLN A 255 -35.06 11.23 5.77
C GLN A 255 -33.60 11.50 6.12
N ALA A 256 -32.90 10.46 6.63
CA ALA A 256 -31.49 10.57 7.07
C ALA A 256 -30.49 10.21 5.98
N GLU A 257 -30.89 9.39 5.01
CA GLU A 257 -30.00 8.90 3.95
C GLU A 257 -30.56 9.23 2.58
N TYR A 258 -29.67 9.66 1.70
CA TYR A 258 -30.00 10.04 0.32
C TYR A 258 -29.03 9.34 -0.61
N ASP A 259 -29.54 8.98 -1.79
CA ASP A 259 -28.80 8.33 -2.86
C ASP A 259 -29.05 9.12 -4.15
N PHE A 260 -27.98 9.69 -4.72
CA PHE A 260 -28.05 10.58 -5.87
C PHE A 260 -27.07 10.16 -6.95
N ASP A 261 -27.51 10.24 -8.21
CA ASP A 261 -26.60 10.20 -9.34
C ASP A 261 -26.12 11.62 -9.68
N PHE A 262 -24.81 11.80 -9.74
CA PHE A 262 -24.15 13.05 -10.08
C PHE A 262 -23.34 12.87 -11.39
N PRO A 263 -23.87 13.30 -12.55
CA PRO A 263 -23.19 13.18 -13.82
C PRO A 263 -21.99 14.10 -13.90
N LEU A 264 -20.84 13.56 -14.31
CA LEU A 264 -19.62 14.32 -14.56
C LEU A 264 -19.58 14.89 -15.98
N GLY A 265 -20.28 14.25 -16.93
CA GLY A 265 -20.33 14.67 -18.34
C GLY A 265 -19.27 13.98 -19.21
N GLU A 266 -19.41 14.17 -20.53
CA GLU A 266 -18.60 13.47 -21.53
C GLU A 266 -17.09 13.76 -21.44
N GLU A 267 -16.71 14.94 -20.95
CA GLU A 267 -15.31 15.37 -20.74
C GLU A 267 -14.69 14.86 -19.44
N ALA A 268 -15.37 13.94 -18.73
CA ALA A 268 -14.87 13.39 -17.47
C ALA A 268 -13.50 12.72 -17.65
N LEU A 269 -12.60 13.04 -16.73
CA LEU A 269 -11.24 12.51 -16.70
C LEU A 269 -11.21 11.18 -15.96
N LEU A 270 -10.58 10.18 -16.54
CA LEU A 270 -10.40 8.88 -15.93
C LEU A 270 -9.10 8.84 -15.14
N TRP A 271 -9.11 8.13 -14.02
CA TRP A 271 -7.94 7.87 -13.21
C TRP A 271 -7.25 6.57 -13.63
N SER A 272 -5.94 6.57 -13.77
CA SER A 272 -5.11 5.39 -13.98
C SER A 272 -3.67 5.63 -13.49
N GLU A 273 -2.79 4.60 -13.52
CA GLU A 273 -1.36 4.75 -13.22
C GLU A 273 -0.64 5.74 -14.16
N TYR A 274 -1.18 5.97 -15.36
CA TYR A 274 -0.61 6.85 -16.38
C TYR A 274 -1.14 8.29 -16.32
N ASP A 275 -2.38 8.44 -15.92
CA ASP A 275 -3.05 9.74 -15.73
C ASP A 275 -3.91 9.68 -14.46
N PRO A 276 -3.32 9.95 -13.28
CA PRO A 276 -4.01 9.82 -12.00
C PRO A 276 -4.88 11.05 -11.69
N ALA A 277 -5.79 11.41 -12.60
CA ALA A 277 -6.67 12.56 -12.48
C ALA A 277 -7.68 12.40 -11.34
N LEU A 278 -7.72 13.35 -10.42
CA LEU A 278 -8.60 13.37 -9.26
C LEU A 278 -9.59 14.54 -9.31
N TYR A 279 -10.79 14.28 -8.82
CA TYR A 279 -11.83 15.26 -8.58
C TYR A 279 -11.96 15.55 -7.10
N ARG A 280 -12.15 16.81 -6.76
CA ARG A 280 -12.66 17.24 -5.45
C ARG A 280 -14.17 17.43 -5.55
N LEU A 281 -14.90 16.58 -4.86
CA LEU A 281 -16.35 16.67 -4.67
C LEU A 281 -16.61 17.50 -3.42
N GLU A 282 -17.43 18.53 -3.55
CA GLU A 282 -17.94 19.32 -2.41
C GLU A 282 -19.44 19.09 -2.29
N VAL A 283 -19.88 18.65 -1.12
CA VAL A 283 -21.30 18.53 -0.76
C VAL A 283 -21.56 19.58 0.34
N GLU A 284 -22.48 20.49 0.06
CA GLU A 284 -22.82 21.60 0.94
C GLU A 284 -24.30 21.52 1.36
N LEU A 285 -24.54 21.63 2.65
CA LEU A 285 -25.85 21.91 3.24
C LEU A 285 -25.86 23.40 3.61
N PRO A 286 -26.37 24.28 2.72
CA PRO A 286 -26.22 25.72 2.87
C PRO A 286 -26.70 26.26 4.22
N GLY A 287 -25.80 27.00 4.91
CA GLY A 287 -26.06 27.52 6.24
C GLY A 287 -25.85 26.58 7.41
N TYR A 288 -25.45 25.31 7.14
CA TYR A 288 -25.26 24.29 8.18
C TYR A 288 -23.91 23.59 8.11
N ASP A 289 -23.54 23.00 6.96
CA ASP A 289 -22.33 22.18 6.89
C ASP A 289 -21.80 22.01 5.46
N ARG A 290 -20.52 21.63 5.34
CA ARG A 290 -19.87 21.26 4.07
C ARG A 290 -18.88 20.13 4.31
N LEU A 291 -18.88 19.13 3.40
CA LEU A 291 -17.86 18.09 3.31
C LEU A 291 -17.21 18.10 1.92
N SER A 292 -15.93 17.78 1.88
CA SER A 292 -15.19 17.52 0.65
C SER A 292 -14.64 16.09 0.66
N VAL A 293 -14.70 15.42 -0.51
CA VAL A 293 -14.16 14.09 -0.74
C VAL A 293 -13.42 14.12 -2.07
N ASP A 294 -12.15 13.70 -2.06
CA ASP A 294 -11.39 13.53 -3.29
C ASP A 294 -11.63 12.12 -3.83
N PHE A 295 -11.77 11.96 -5.15
CA PHE A 295 -11.98 10.67 -5.79
C PHE A 295 -11.42 10.66 -7.20
N GLY A 296 -11.09 9.47 -7.72
CA GLY A 296 -10.78 9.24 -9.12
C GLY A 296 -11.89 8.44 -9.82
N LEU A 297 -12.22 8.82 -11.05
CA LEU A 297 -13.17 8.08 -11.88
C LEU A 297 -12.44 6.94 -12.58
N ARG A 298 -12.67 5.71 -12.15
CA ARG A 298 -11.99 4.54 -12.70
C ARG A 298 -12.89 3.32 -12.76
N ASP A 299 -12.57 2.40 -13.67
CA ASP A 299 -13.03 1.03 -13.70
C ASP A 299 -11.81 0.10 -13.62
N PHE A 300 -11.61 -0.56 -12.46
CA PHE A 300 -10.59 -1.59 -12.28
C PHE A 300 -11.27 -2.93 -12.04
N ARG A 301 -11.03 -3.89 -12.94
CA ARG A 301 -11.75 -5.17 -12.91
C ARG A 301 -10.89 -6.34 -13.36
N ALA A 302 -11.33 -7.55 -13.01
CA ALA A 302 -10.83 -8.79 -13.58
C ALA A 302 -11.54 -9.08 -14.91
N GLU A 303 -10.77 -9.31 -15.97
CA GLU A 303 -11.25 -9.72 -17.30
C GLU A 303 -10.61 -11.07 -17.68
N GLY A 304 -11.29 -12.16 -17.37
CA GLY A 304 -10.70 -13.49 -17.48
C GLY A 304 -9.47 -13.62 -16.58
N LYS A 305 -8.29 -13.89 -17.16
CA LYS A 305 -7.04 -14.06 -16.44
C LYS A 305 -6.24 -12.75 -16.25
N HIS A 306 -6.76 -11.61 -16.64
CA HIS A 306 -6.07 -10.32 -16.58
C HIS A 306 -6.81 -9.31 -15.74
N PHE A 307 -6.09 -8.29 -15.27
CA PHE A 307 -6.69 -7.07 -14.78
C PHE A 307 -6.85 -6.06 -15.92
N ALA A 308 -7.87 -5.23 -15.82
CA ALA A 308 -8.04 -4.10 -16.72
C ALA A 308 -8.33 -2.81 -15.93
N ILE A 309 -7.76 -1.71 -16.38
CA ILE A 309 -8.05 -0.35 -15.92
C ILE A 309 -8.68 0.44 -17.07
N ASN A 310 -9.93 0.87 -16.90
CA ASN A 310 -10.68 1.62 -17.92
C ASN A 310 -10.69 0.90 -19.29
N GLY A 311 -10.83 -0.43 -19.27
CA GLY A 311 -10.81 -1.28 -20.48
C GLY A 311 -9.43 -1.55 -21.06
N MET A 312 -8.36 -1.08 -20.41
CA MET A 312 -6.98 -1.33 -20.84
C MET A 312 -6.36 -2.42 -19.96
N THR A 313 -5.91 -3.52 -20.57
CA THR A 313 -5.20 -4.58 -19.86
C THR A 313 -3.98 -4.03 -19.14
N THR A 314 -3.85 -4.35 -17.87
CA THR A 314 -2.70 -3.97 -17.04
C THR A 314 -2.07 -5.18 -16.34
N PHE A 315 -0.81 -5.05 -15.97
CA PHE A 315 -0.02 -6.04 -15.24
C PHE A 315 0.49 -5.42 -13.94
N LEU A 316 0.22 -6.06 -12.81
CA LEU A 316 0.63 -5.55 -11.50
C LEU A 316 2.11 -5.88 -11.24
N ARG A 317 2.95 -4.86 -11.25
CA ARG A 317 4.36 -4.94 -10.85
C ARG A 317 4.46 -4.46 -9.42
N GLY A 318 4.28 -5.41 -8.50
CA GLY A 318 4.07 -5.08 -7.09
C GLY A 318 5.30 -5.27 -6.22
N LYS A 319 5.26 -4.60 -5.06
CA LYS A 319 6.07 -4.93 -3.90
C LYS A 319 5.17 -5.23 -2.69
N HIS A 320 5.65 -6.05 -1.81
CA HIS A 320 5.14 -6.29 -0.48
C HIS A 320 5.45 -5.10 0.45
N ASP A 321 4.61 -4.83 1.43
CA ASP A 321 4.86 -3.84 2.47
C ASP A 321 4.56 -4.42 3.86
N ALA A 322 5.62 -4.55 4.67
CA ALA A 322 5.56 -5.08 6.04
C ALA A 322 5.55 -3.98 7.11
N CYS A 323 5.10 -2.77 6.77
CA CYS A 323 5.08 -1.64 7.70
C CYS A 323 6.47 -1.28 8.26
N VAL A 324 7.48 -1.16 7.39
CA VAL A 324 8.89 -0.96 7.78
C VAL A 324 9.19 0.53 7.97
N PHE A 325 9.27 0.99 9.22
CA PHE A 325 9.55 2.37 9.60
C PHE A 325 10.52 2.42 10.78
N PRO A 326 11.83 2.20 10.57
CA PRO A 326 12.78 2.01 11.67
C PRO A 326 12.97 3.22 12.59
N LEU A 327 12.76 4.43 12.08
CA LEU A 327 12.95 5.65 12.88
C LEU A 327 11.83 5.89 13.89
N THR A 328 10.60 5.55 13.53
CA THR A 328 9.41 5.80 14.35
C THR A 328 8.83 4.55 15.00
N GLY A 329 9.07 3.37 14.39
CA GLY A 329 8.46 2.12 14.79
C GLY A 329 6.96 2.03 14.48
N HIS A 330 6.44 2.97 13.71
CA HIS A 330 5.05 3.02 13.24
C HIS A 330 4.96 3.63 11.84
N THR A 331 3.85 3.39 11.15
CA THR A 331 3.61 3.91 9.81
C THR A 331 3.72 5.43 9.74
N ALA A 332 4.21 5.95 8.62
CA ALA A 332 4.13 7.38 8.32
C ALA A 332 2.66 7.82 8.25
N MET A 333 2.36 8.98 8.86
CA MET A 333 1.04 9.59 8.88
C MET A 333 0.95 10.83 8.00
N ASP A 334 1.98 11.13 7.25
CA ASP A 334 2.05 12.26 6.32
C ASP A 334 2.11 11.79 4.87
N MET A 335 1.45 12.53 4.00
CA MET A 335 1.35 12.24 2.57
C MET A 335 2.70 12.35 1.85
N GLU A 336 3.58 13.28 2.25
CA GLU A 336 4.85 13.51 1.54
C GLU A 336 5.83 12.33 1.70
N THR A 337 5.88 11.71 2.87
CA THR A 337 6.67 10.48 3.11
C THR A 337 6.18 9.35 2.19
N TRP A 338 4.86 9.14 2.11
CA TRP A 338 4.29 8.12 1.22
C TRP A 338 4.51 8.44 -0.25
N ARG A 339 4.34 9.69 -0.67
CA ARG A 339 4.64 10.11 -2.04
C ARG A 339 6.12 9.90 -2.40
N HIS A 340 7.03 10.17 -1.46
CA HIS A 340 8.45 9.86 -1.66
C HIS A 340 8.66 8.36 -1.90
N TYR A 341 8.10 7.48 -1.07
CA TYR A 341 8.22 6.04 -1.22
C TYR A 341 7.63 5.53 -2.54
N PHE A 342 6.46 6.03 -2.93
CA PHE A 342 5.85 5.67 -4.21
C PHE A 342 6.67 6.14 -5.41
N ARG A 343 7.22 7.35 -5.37
CA ARG A 343 8.11 7.86 -6.44
C ARG A 343 9.40 7.04 -6.57
N VAL A 344 10.01 6.67 -5.45
CA VAL A 344 11.16 5.78 -5.45
C VAL A 344 10.79 4.44 -6.08
N ALA A 345 9.70 3.81 -5.64
CA ALA A 345 9.25 2.53 -6.18
C ALA A 345 8.90 2.62 -7.69
N LYS A 346 8.21 3.69 -8.12
CA LYS A 346 7.93 3.95 -9.55
C LYS A 346 9.20 4.12 -10.38
N SER A 347 10.26 4.69 -9.82
CA SER A 347 11.55 4.79 -10.51
C SER A 347 12.15 3.43 -10.82
N TYR A 348 11.75 2.39 -10.07
CA TYR A 348 12.05 0.97 -10.31
C TYR A 348 10.92 0.22 -11.03
N GLY A 349 9.95 0.92 -11.64
CA GLY A 349 8.89 0.32 -12.46
C GLY A 349 7.72 -0.29 -11.67
N ILE A 350 7.65 -0.11 -10.37
CA ILE A 350 6.55 -0.59 -9.51
C ILE A 350 5.30 0.27 -9.72
N ASN A 351 4.13 -0.37 -9.85
CA ASN A 351 2.83 0.26 -9.95
C ASN A 351 1.81 -0.26 -8.91
N HIS A 352 2.23 -1.19 -8.04
CA HIS A 352 1.35 -1.85 -7.10
C HIS A 352 2.02 -2.06 -5.74
N TYR A 353 1.26 -1.89 -4.63
CA TYR A 353 1.66 -2.22 -3.27
C TYR A 353 0.66 -3.16 -2.63
N ARG A 354 1.17 -4.23 -2.01
CA ARG A 354 0.41 -5.11 -1.14
C ARG A 354 0.80 -4.84 0.32
N PHE A 355 -0.16 -4.49 1.15
CA PHE A 355 0.04 -4.29 2.59
C PHE A 355 -0.23 -5.61 3.33
N HIS A 356 0.84 -6.31 3.65
CA HIS A 356 0.81 -7.64 4.23
C HIS A 356 0.21 -7.63 5.65
N SER A 357 -0.98 -8.20 5.81
CA SER A 357 -1.72 -8.31 7.08
C SER A 357 -1.87 -6.98 7.84
N TRP A 358 -2.00 -5.86 7.13
CA TRP A 358 -2.34 -4.56 7.69
C TRP A 358 -3.00 -3.65 6.64
N CYS A 359 -3.65 -2.57 7.12
CA CYS A 359 -4.22 -1.53 6.27
C CYS A 359 -3.49 -0.22 6.55
N PRO A 360 -2.99 0.50 5.51
CA PRO A 360 -2.28 1.76 5.69
C PRO A 360 -3.23 2.91 6.11
N PRO A 361 -2.69 4.07 6.53
CA PRO A 361 -3.49 5.26 6.88
C PRO A 361 -3.99 6.01 5.64
N GLU A 362 -4.91 6.97 5.87
CA GLU A 362 -5.45 7.91 4.86
C GLU A 362 -4.35 8.53 3.99
N ALA A 363 -3.28 9.05 4.62
CA ALA A 363 -2.15 9.67 3.94
C ALA A 363 -1.49 8.79 2.88
N CYS A 364 -1.49 7.46 3.08
CA CYS A 364 -0.99 6.51 2.10
C CYS A 364 -1.92 6.41 0.89
N PHE A 365 -3.23 6.31 1.12
CA PHE A 365 -4.22 6.25 0.05
C PHE A 365 -4.23 7.54 -0.77
N GLU A 366 -4.21 8.72 -0.10
CA GLU A 366 -4.13 10.02 -0.77
C GLU A 366 -2.87 10.12 -1.64
N ALA A 367 -1.72 9.70 -1.12
CA ALA A 367 -0.46 9.69 -1.86
C ALA A 367 -0.52 8.75 -3.07
N ALA A 368 -1.10 7.57 -2.92
CA ALA A 368 -1.25 6.60 -3.99
C ALA A 368 -2.23 7.07 -5.07
N ASP A 369 -3.31 7.74 -4.68
CA ASP A 369 -4.25 8.37 -5.61
C ASP A 369 -3.55 9.40 -6.49
N ILE A 370 -2.67 10.23 -5.92
CA ILE A 370 -1.93 11.27 -6.63
C ILE A 370 -0.82 10.67 -7.52
N GLU A 371 -0.10 9.68 -7.02
CA GLU A 371 1.02 9.08 -7.74
C GLU A 371 0.60 7.97 -8.73
N GLY A 372 -0.66 7.52 -8.71
CA GLY A 372 -1.17 6.47 -9.61
C GLY A 372 -0.61 5.09 -9.26
N ILE A 373 -0.77 4.65 -8.00
CA ILE A 373 -0.36 3.34 -7.51
C ILE A 373 -1.60 2.51 -7.16
N TYR A 374 -1.64 1.26 -7.57
CA TYR A 374 -2.70 0.31 -7.21
C TYR A 374 -2.41 -0.31 -5.84
N LEU A 375 -3.37 -0.26 -4.92
CA LEU A 375 -3.19 -0.78 -3.56
C LEU A 375 -4.05 -2.01 -3.31
N GLN A 376 -3.42 -3.00 -2.66
CA GLN A 376 -4.09 -4.11 -1.99
C GLN A 376 -3.92 -3.94 -0.48
N ALA A 377 -4.99 -3.61 0.25
CA ALA A 377 -5.01 -3.67 1.70
C ALA A 377 -5.44 -5.06 2.17
N GLU A 378 -4.99 -5.45 3.36
CA GLU A 378 -5.39 -6.69 4.01
C GLU A 378 -5.99 -6.41 5.39
N LEU A 379 -6.90 -7.29 5.85
CA LEU A 379 -7.27 -7.32 7.26
C LEU A 379 -6.02 -7.58 8.12
N PRO A 380 -5.98 -7.08 9.36
CA PRO A 380 -4.82 -7.25 10.25
C PRO A 380 -4.74 -8.68 10.79
N PHE A 381 -4.65 -9.68 9.90
CA PHE A 381 -4.68 -11.08 10.27
C PHE A 381 -3.78 -11.99 9.43
N TRP A 382 -3.10 -12.91 10.13
CA TRP A 382 -2.27 -13.96 9.57
C TRP A 382 -2.39 -15.18 10.49
N GLY A 383 -3.08 -16.23 10.04
CA GLY A 383 -3.23 -17.43 10.87
C GLY A 383 -4.45 -18.29 10.57
N TRP A 384 -4.95 -18.96 11.61
CA TRP A 384 -6.06 -19.90 11.52
C TRP A 384 -7.41 -19.20 11.72
N MET A 385 -8.28 -19.25 10.72
CA MET A 385 -9.63 -18.67 10.73
C MET A 385 -10.68 -19.76 10.91
N GLY A 386 -10.86 -20.20 12.16
CA GLY A 386 -11.79 -21.28 12.51
C GLY A 386 -13.19 -20.74 12.88
N LYS A 387 -14.24 -21.46 12.46
CA LYS A 387 -15.66 -21.12 12.72
C LYS A 387 -16.02 -20.97 14.21
N ASP A 388 -15.28 -21.65 15.07
CA ASP A 388 -15.52 -21.63 16.52
C ASP A 388 -14.99 -20.33 17.18
N ASN A 389 -14.10 -19.58 16.50
CA ASN A 389 -13.57 -18.32 17.01
C ASN A 389 -14.46 -17.13 16.62
N THR A 390 -15.65 -17.08 17.24
CA THR A 390 -16.65 -16.04 16.94
C THR A 390 -16.17 -14.62 17.29
N ARG A 391 -15.30 -14.46 18.29
CA ARG A 391 -14.72 -13.17 18.69
C ARG A 391 -13.83 -12.61 17.56
N LEU A 392 -12.92 -13.44 17.06
CA LEU A 392 -12.03 -13.06 15.94
C LEU A 392 -12.84 -12.73 14.68
N ILE A 393 -13.77 -13.61 14.30
CA ILE A 393 -14.57 -13.42 13.07
C ILE A 393 -15.40 -12.13 13.14
N SER A 394 -16.04 -11.86 14.30
CA SER A 394 -16.80 -10.62 14.48
C SER A 394 -15.90 -9.39 14.41
N TYR A 395 -14.74 -9.43 15.06
CA TYR A 395 -13.76 -8.34 15.01
C TYR A 395 -13.29 -8.06 13.58
N LEU A 396 -12.86 -9.10 12.83
CA LEU A 396 -12.39 -8.95 11.47
C LEU A 396 -13.47 -8.44 10.51
N ARG A 397 -14.73 -8.88 10.71
CA ARG A 397 -15.88 -8.36 9.94
C ARG A 397 -16.08 -6.87 10.17
N GLU A 398 -16.10 -6.44 11.43
CA GLU A 398 -16.28 -5.03 11.78
C GLU A 398 -15.12 -4.17 11.29
N GLU A 399 -13.88 -4.65 11.45
CA GLU A 399 -12.70 -3.93 11.01
C GLU A 399 -12.67 -3.78 9.49
N GLY A 400 -13.04 -4.81 8.73
CA GLY A 400 -13.14 -4.73 7.27
C GLY A 400 -14.20 -3.75 6.79
N LEU A 401 -15.37 -3.74 7.44
CA LEU A 401 -16.42 -2.77 7.13
C LEU A 401 -16.00 -1.32 7.45
N ARG A 402 -15.25 -1.12 8.55
CA ARG A 402 -14.65 0.20 8.89
C ARG A 402 -13.65 0.65 7.83
N ILE A 403 -12.76 -0.24 7.36
CA ILE A 403 -11.78 0.03 6.29
C ILE A 403 -12.50 0.47 5.01
N GLN A 404 -13.54 -0.26 4.59
CA GLN A 404 -14.31 0.08 3.40
C GLN A 404 -15.03 1.42 3.53
N GLN A 405 -15.63 1.67 4.71
CA GLN A 405 -16.34 2.92 4.96
C GLN A 405 -15.39 4.13 4.96
N GLU A 406 -14.19 3.97 5.51
CA GLU A 406 -13.21 5.04 5.63
C GLU A 406 -12.49 5.30 4.31
N TYR A 407 -11.96 4.25 3.67
CA TYR A 407 -11.01 4.36 2.56
C TYR A 407 -11.58 3.94 1.20
N GLY A 408 -12.80 3.40 1.15
CA GLY A 408 -13.34 2.81 -0.08
C GLY A 408 -13.53 3.79 -1.25
N HIS A 409 -13.48 5.09 -1.02
CA HIS A 409 -13.59 6.12 -2.07
C HIS A 409 -12.27 6.40 -2.80
N HIS A 410 -11.13 5.95 -2.28
CA HIS A 410 -9.83 6.15 -2.91
C HIS A 410 -9.70 5.37 -4.22
N ALA A 411 -9.26 6.05 -5.27
CA ALA A 411 -9.09 5.45 -6.58
C ALA A 411 -8.01 4.37 -6.60
N SER A 412 -6.96 4.54 -5.80
CA SER A 412 -5.87 3.58 -5.62
C SER A 412 -6.27 2.29 -4.92
N PHE A 413 -7.31 2.30 -4.07
CA PHE A 413 -7.76 1.12 -3.35
C PHE A 413 -8.55 0.18 -4.28
N VAL A 414 -7.86 -0.73 -4.96
CA VAL A 414 -8.44 -1.60 -5.99
C VAL A 414 -8.66 -3.03 -5.53
N MET A 415 -7.92 -3.51 -4.52
CA MET A 415 -7.92 -4.90 -4.06
C MET A 415 -7.99 -4.97 -2.54
N PHE A 416 -8.81 -5.90 -2.02
CA PHE A 416 -8.95 -6.14 -0.59
C PHE A 416 -8.96 -7.63 -0.28
N ALA A 417 -8.10 -8.08 0.63
CA ALA A 417 -7.96 -9.48 1.02
C ALA A 417 -8.08 -9.68 2.54
N LEU A 418 -8.40 -10.91 2.96
CA LEU A 418 -8.65 -11.23 4.38
C LEU A 418 -7.37 -11.36 5.23
N GLY A 419 -6.20 -11.33 4.61
CA GLY A 419 -4.91 -11.45 5.29
C GLY A 419 -3.92 -12.33 4.55
N ASN A 420 -2.87 -12.77 5.25
CA ASN A 420 -1.76 -13.53 4.68
C ASN A 420 -1.77 -15.01 5.10
N GLU A 421 -1.51 -15.91 4.15
CA GLU A 421 -1.28 -17.35 4.36
C GLU A 421 -2.30 -17.99 5.31
N LEU A 422 -3.56 -17.62 5.11
CA LEU A 422 -4.63 -18.07 5.98
C LEU A 422 -4.90 -19.57 5.80
N SER A 423 -5.27 -20.18 6.91
CA SER A 423 -5.85 -21.52 6.96
C SER A 423 -7.11 -21.50 7.83
N GLY A 424 -7.90 -22.58 7.81
CA GLY A 424 -9.14 -22.67 8.57
C GLY A 424 -10.36 -22.99 7.70
N ASP A 425 -11.52 -22.49 8.11
CA ASP A 425 -12.79 -22.82 7.47
C ASP A 425 -13.07 -21.90 6.27
N PHE A 426 -13.17 -22.50 5.11
CA PHE A 426 -13.46 -21.82 3.85
C PHE A 426 -14.78 -21.05 3.90
N GLU A 427 -15.83 -21.61 4.50
CA GLU A 427 -17.15 -21.00 4.63
C GLU A 427 -17.10 -19.70 5.44
N VAL A 428 -16.21 -19.58 6.41
CA VAL A 428 -15.98 -18.36 7.17
C VAL A 428 -15.37 -17.29 6.27
N MET A 429 -14.32 -17.64 5.52
CA MET A 429 -13.66 -16.73 4.60
C MET A 429 -14.63 -16.25 3.50
N GLN A 430 -15.42 -17.17 2.94
CA GLN A 430 -16.45 -16.87 1.94
C GLN A 430 -17.52 -15.91 2.51
N SER A 431 -17.98 -16.15 3.74
CA SER A 431 -18.95 -15.29 4.41
C SER A 431 -18.43 -13.87 4.61
N LEU A 432 -17.16 -13.71 4.99
CA LEU A 432 -16.52 -12.39 5.15
C LEU A 432 -16.41 -11.67 3.79
N VAL A 433 -15.87 -12.33 2.78
CA VAL A 433 -15.75 -11.74 1.42
C VAL A 433 -17.12 -11.36 0.86
N ASN A 434 -18.14 -12.21 1.01
CA ASN A 434 -19.49 -11.89 0.58
C ASN A 434 -20.06 -10.67 1.32
N THR A 435 -19.80 -10.55 2.63
CA THR A 435 -20.20 -9.39 3.43
C THR A 435 -19.55 -8.12 2.90
N PHE A 436 -18.24 -8.15 2.64
CA PHE A 436 -17.51 -6.99 2.15
C PHE A 436 -17.93 -6.60 0.72
N ARG A 437 -18.10 -7.56 -0.17
CA ARG A 437 -18.57 -7.32 -1.54
C ARG A 437 -19.98 -6.72 -1.59
N GLN A 438 -20.87 -7.16 -0.70
CA GLN A 438 -22.23 -6.59 -0.58
C GLN A 438 -22.21 -5.17 -0.02
N ALA A 439 -21.31 -4.89 0.92
CA ALA A 439 -21.17 -3.56 1.52
C ALA A 439 -20.51 -2.56 0.55
N ASP A 440 -19.53 -3.01 -0.23
CA ASP A 440 -18.77 -2.18 -1.15
C ASP A 440 -18.33 -2.95 -2.41
N CYS A 441 -18.80 -2.54 -3.56
CA CYS A 441 -18.47 -3.16 -4.85
C CYS A 441 -17.34 -2.44 -5.60
N ARG A 442 -16.65 -1.47 -5.00
CA ARG A 442 -15.58 -0.67 -5.63
C ARG A 442 -14.24 -1.40 -5.74
N HIS A 443 -14.10 -2.56 -5.07
CA HIS A 443 -12.85 -3.32 -4.96
C HIS A 443 -13.01 -4.74 -5.50
N LEU A 444 -11.89 -5.37 -5.86
CA LEU A 444 -11.78 -6.81 -6.04
C LEU A 444 -11.44 -7.49 -4.71
N TYR A 445 -11.95 -8.71 -4.50
CA TYR A 445 -11.84 -9.43 -3.24
C TYR A 445 -11.19 -10.81 -3.43
N ALA A 446 -10.28 -11.15 -2.51
CA ALA A 446 -9.71 -12.48 -2.37
C ALA A 446 -9.81 -12.95 -0.91
N TYR A 447 -9.77 -14.27 -0.71
CA TYR A 447 -9.81 -14.85 0.64
C TYR A 447 -8.49 -14.69 1.42
N GLY A 448 -7.46 -14.16 0.79
CA GLY A 448 -6.16 -13.87 1.37
C GLY A 448 -5.06 -14.05 0.34
N SER A 449 -3.83 -13.82 0.75
CA SER A 449 -2.65 -14.01 -0.09
C SER A 449 -1.98 -15.33 0.27
N ASN A 450 -1.80 -16.22 -0.70
CA ASN A 450 -1.17 -17.55 -0.56
C ASN A 450 -1.81 -18.44 0.53
N ASN A 451 -3.14 -18.40 0.65
CA ASN A 451 -3.88 -19.19 1.63
C ASN A 451 -3.59 -20.68 1.44
N TYR A 452 -3.50 -21.40 2.58
CA TYR A 452 -3.10 -22.81 2.60
C TYR A 452 -1.78 -23.05 1.84
N LEU A 453 -0.92 -22.02 1.75
CA LEU A 453 0.35 -22.02 1.00
C LEU A 453 0.16 -22.45 -0.48
N GLY A 454 -0.96 -22.05 -1.09
CA GLY A 454 -1.31 -22.36 -2.47
C GLY A 454 -1.80 -23.79 -2.72
N PHE A 455 -1.77 -24.69 -1.74
CA PHE A 455 -2.13 -26.10 -1.93
C PHE A 455 -3.58 -26.34 -2.34
N LYS A 456 -4.50 -25.45 -1.93
CA LYS A 456 -5.91 -25.54 -2.30
C LYS A 456 -6.20 -25.00 -3.70
N GLY A 457 -5.30 -24.18 -4.26
CA GLY A 457 -5.53 -23.47 -5.52
C GLY A 457 -6.64 -22.43 -5.42
N GLN A 458 -7.21 -22.06 -6.56
CA GLN A 458 -8.34 -21.13 -6.63
C GLN A 458 -9.57 -21.71 -5.92
N LEU A 459 -10.21 -20.90 -5.08
CA LEU A 459 -11.46 -21.22 -4.40
C LEU A 459 -12.63 -20.44 -5.02
N PRO A 460 -13.89 -20.99 -4.99
CA PRO A 460 -15.03 -20.31 -5.57
C PRO A 460 -15.32 -18.95 -4.94
N GLY A 461 -15.55 -17.91 -5.74
CA GLY A 461 -15.92 -16.58 -5.28
C GLY A 461 -14.74 -15.61 -5.09
N GLU A 462 -13.52 -16.00 -5.38
CA GLU A 462 -12.37 -15.09 -5.50
C GLU A 462 -12.42 -14.33 -6.82
N ASP A 463 -12.18 -13.02 -6.77
CA ASP A 463 -12.05 -12.18 -7.98
C ASP A 463 -10.64 -12.26 -8.57
N TYR A 464 -9.65 -12.61 -7.76
CA TYR A 464 -8.24 -12.80 -8.12
C TYR A 464 -7.56 -13.76 -7.14
N LEU A 465 -6.41 -14.28 -7.51
CA LEU A 465 -5.62 -15.21 -6.72
C LEU A 465 -4.18 -14.67 -6.55
N VAL A 466 -3.74 -14.47 -5.31
CA VAL A 466 -2.33 -14.19 -4.97
C VAL A 466 -1.75 -15.46 -4.37
N THR A 467 -0.74 -16.05 -5.02
CA THR A 467 -0.21 -17.35 -4.56
C THR A 467 1.21 -17.61 -5.08
N CYS A 468 1.96 -18.48 -4.41
CA CYS A 468 3.24 -18.99 -4.90
C CYS A 468 3.07 -20.26 -5.74
N ARG A 469 1.90 -20.94 -5.66
CA ARG A 469 1.57 -22.14 -6.42
C ARG A 469 0.05 -22.32 -6.54
N ILE A 470 -0.38 -23.09 -7.52
CA ILE A 470 -1.79 -23.35 -7.77
C ILE A 470 -2.09 -24.85 -7.68
N GLY A 471 -2.65 -25.26 -6.54
CA GLY A 471 -3.05 -26.65 -6.28
C GLY A 471 -1.89 -27.60 -5.97
N GLY A 472 -2.23 -28.88 -5.73
CA GLY A 472 -1.31 -29.92 -5.34
C GLY A 472 -1.01 -29.94 -3.84
N GLU A 473 -0.97 -31.13 -3.23
CA GLU A 473 -0.84 -31.27 -1.77
C GLU A 473 0.56 -30.91 -1.24
N LYS A 474 1.57 -31.07 -2.07
CA LYS A 474 2.98 -30.79 -1.71
C LYS A 474 3.74 -30.31 -2.94
N PRO A 475 4.86 -29.60 -2.77
CA PRO A 475 5.73 -29.17 -3.86
C PRO A 475 6.48 -30.37 -4.47
N GLN A 476 5.80 -31.21 -5.22
CA GLN A 476 6.39 -32.40 -5.89
C GLN A 476 6.58 -32.17 -7.39
N SER A 477 5.96 -31.13 -7.95
CA SER A 477 6.03 -30.83 -9.38
C SER A 477 6.14 -29.32 -9.58
N LEU A 478 7.06 -28.92 -10.44
CA LEU A 478 7.29 -27.52 -10.78
C LEU A 478 6.16 -26.92 -11.63
N ASP A 479 5.30 -27.73 -12.25
CA ASP A 479 4.18 -27.28 -13.08
C ASP A 479 3.02 -26.65 -12.31
N THR A 480 3.10 -26.58 -10.99
CA THR A 480 2.15 -25.86 -10.13
C THR A 480 2.65 -24.49 -9.68
N HIS A 481 3.92 -24.17 -9.89
CA HIS A 481 4.55 -22.94 -9.39
C HIS A 481 4.20 -21.71 -10.22
N VAL A 482 4.12 -20.57 -9.56
CA VAL A 482 3.90 -19.24 -10.15
C VAL A 482 4.96 -18.22 -9.70
N ARG A 483 6.08 -18.69 -9.20
CA ARG A 483 7.32 -17.92 -8.97
C ARG A 483 8.53 -18.83 -9.13
N GLY A 484 9.65 -18.28 -9.55
CA GLY A 484 10.88 -19.02 -9.75
C GLY A 484 11.78 -19.09 -8.52
N SER A 485 11.45 -18.37 -7.47
CA SER A 485 12.26 -18.21 -6.27
C SER A 485 12.23 -19.40 -5.32
N PHE A 486 13.24 -19.45 -4.44
CA PHE A 486 13.32 -20.42 -3.37
C PHE A 486 12.36 -20.09 -2.23
N SER A 487 11.52 -21.07 -1.84
CA SER A 487 10.73 -21.03 -0.63
C SER A 487 10.32 -22.47 -0.26
N PHE A 488 10.09 -22.75 1.03
CA PHE A 488 9.56 -24.03 1.47
C PHE A 488 8.17 -24.34 0.89
N ALA A 489 7.44 -23.31 0.47
CA ALA A 489 6.13 -23.45 -0.15
C ALA A 489 6.21 -23.79 -1.65
N ASP A 490 7.33 -23.57 -2.31
CA ASP A 490 7.53 -23.86 -3.74
C ASP A 490 7.90 -25.33 -3.95
N ALA A 491 9.11 -25.68 -3.61
CA ALA A 491 9.62 -27.02 -3.59
C ALA A 491 10.64 -27.13 -2.47
N TYR A 492 10.68 -28.25 -1.77
CA TYR A 492 11.62 -28.43 -0.66
C TYR A 492 13.10 -28.31 -1.08
N ASP A 493 13.39 -28.34 -2.36
CA ASP A 493 14.69 -28.19 -2.99
C ASP A 493 14.87 -26.88 -3.78
N GLY A 494 13.91 -25.96 -3.75
CA GLY A 494 14.11 -24.54 -4.06
C GLY A 494 13.58 -23.98 -5.36
N GLY A 495 12.56 -24.59 -5.98
CA GLY A 495 11.86 -23.99 -7.13
C GLY A 495 12.62 -24.04 -8.47
N TYR A 496 12.09 -23.40 -9.49
CA TYR A 496 12.58 -23.45 -10.87
C TYR A 496 14.04 -23.02 -11.03
N LEU A 497 14.44 -21.92 -10.41
CA LEU A 497 15.79 -21.38 -10.57
C LEU A 497 16.90 -22.29 -10.04
N ASN A 498 16.58 -23.20 -9.11
CA ASN A 498 17.53 -24.16 -8.55
C ASN A 498 17.51 -25.54 -9.26
N HIS A 499 16.52 -25.80 -10.10
CA HIS A 499 16.31 -27.11 -10.74
C HIS A 499 16.70 -27.17 -12.21
N THR A 500 16.96 -26.02 -12.83
CA THR A 500 17.19 -25.97 -14.27
C THR A 500 18.48 -25.23 -14.60
N TYR A 501 19.07 -25.57 -15.76
CA TYR A 501 20.10 -24.71 -16.33
C TYR A 501 19.49 -23.33 -16.64
N PRO A 502 20.26 -22.25 -16.46
CA PRO A 502 19.81 -20.90 -16.80
C PRO A 502 19.31 -20.83 -18.23
N ASN A 503 18.07 -20.42 -18.40
CA ASN A 503 17.40 -20.21 -19.68
C ASN A 503 16.31 -19.16 -19.53
N THR A 504 15.71 -18.72 -20.63
CA THR A 504 14.60 -17.77 -20.65
C THR A 504 13.39 -18.31 -21.41
N VAL A 505 13.28 -19.62 -21.60
CA VAL A 505 12.14 -20.26 -22.29
C VAL A 505 11.11 -20.83 -21.33
N MET A 506 11.48 -21.07 -20.08
CA MET A 506 10.56 -21.58 -19.06
C MET A 506 9.59 -20.50 -18.60
N ASP A 507 8.35 -20.89 -18.31
CA ASP A 507 7.29 -20.04 -17.81
C ASP A 507 6.38 -20.80 -16.83
N PHE A 508 5.34 -20.16 -16.32
CA PHE A 508 4.37 -20.72 -15.39
C PHE A 508 3.04 -21.10 -16.04
N SER A 509 2.98 -21.27 -17.35
CA SER A 509 1.72 -21.50 -18.11
C SER A 509 0.96 -22.73 -17.59
N GLY A 510 1.67 -23.80 -17.20
CA GLY A 510 1.05 -25.01 -16.62
C GLY A 510 0.31 -24.74 -15.31
N ALA A 511 0.87 -23.88 -14.45
CA ALA A 511 0.24 -23.50 -13.19
C ALA A 511 -0.94 -22.52 -13.43
N VAL A 512 -0.74 -21.49 -14.23
CA VAL A 512 -1.75 -20.48 -14.53
C VAL A 512 -2.96 -21.07 -15.27
N ALA A 513 -2.78 -22.15 -16.03
CA ALA A 513 -3.88 -22.87 -16.66
C ALA A 513 -4.89 -23.44 -15.66
N ARG A 514 -4.51 -23.61 -14.39
CA ARG A 514 -5.35 -24.15 -13.30
C ARG A 514 -6.27 -23.12 -12.65
N ALA A 515 -6.20 -21.84 -13.02
CA ALA A 515 -7.05 -20.77 -12.50
C ALA A 515 -7.82 -20.08 -13.63
N ASP A 516 -9.03 -19.60 -13.32
CA ASP A 516 -9.91 -18.88 -14.25
C ASP A 516 -9.98 -17.37 -13.97
N VAL A 517 -9.27 -16.92 -12.92
CA VAL A 517 -9.17 -15.51 -12.48
C VAL A 517 -7.76 -15.01 -12.65
N PRO A 518 -7.51 -13.69 -12.57
CA PRO A 518 -6.16 -13.14 -12.56
C PRO A 518 -5.31 -13.74 -11.45
N VAL A 519 -4.11 -14.20 -11.79
CA VAL A 519 -3.13 -14.75 -10.86
C VAL A 519 -1.99 -13.76 -10.68
N VAL A 520 -1.64 -13.49 -9.43
CA VAL A 520 -0.50 -12.66 -9.02
C VAL A 520 0.50 -13.53 -8.26
N SER A 521 1.76 -13.52 -8.68
CA SER A 521 2.85 -14.23 -8.01
C SER A 521 3.07 -13.63 -6.62
N HIS A 522 2.94 -14.48 -5.59
CA HIS A 522 3.04 -14.08 -4.18
C HIS A 522 4.50 -14.02 -3.72
N GLU A 523 4.92 -12.91 -3.12
CA GLU A 523 6.22 -12.73 -2.47
C GLU A 523 7.38 -13.22 -3.35
N THR A 524 7.37 -12.79 -4.60
CA THR A 524 8.35 -13.15 -5.63
C THR A 524 9.74 -12.68 -5.21
N GLY A 525 10.74 -13.54 -5.38
CA GLY A 525 12.12 -13.22 -5.07
C GLY A 525 12.61 -13.80 -3.75
N GLN A 526 12.75 -13.01 -2.70
CA GLN A 526 13.35 -13.36 -1.40
C GLN A 526 14.84 -13.74 -1.51
N PHE A 527 15.57 -13.12 -2.43
CA PHE A 527 17.00 -13.39 -2.63
C PHE A 527 17.85 -12.59 -1.64
N GLN A 528 18.53 -13.28 -0.73
CA GLN A 528 19.32 -12.70 0.34
C GLN A 528 20.50 -11.87 -0.19
N VAL A 529 20.64 -10.67 0.37
CA VAL A 529 21.79 -9.79 0.20
C VAL A 529 22.54 -9.75 1.52
N TYR A 530 23.86 -9.92 1.50
CA TYR A 530 24.67 -9.78 2.71
C TYR A 530 24.54 -8.37 3.27
N PRO A 531 24.38 -8.16 4.61
CA PRO A 531 24.12 -6.85 5.18
C PRO A 531 25.22 -5.82 4.89
N ASP A 532 24.84 -4.61 4.56
CA ASP A 532 25.74 -3.46 4.54
C ASP A 532 25.81 -2.83 5.94
N TYR A 533 26.86 -3.11 6.68
CA TYR A 533 27.00 -2.61 8.05
C TYR A 533 27.11 -1.08 8.18
N ARG A 534 27.27 -0.35 7.06
CA ARG A 534 27.21 1.12 7.03
C ARG A 534 25.81 1.62 7.35
N GLU A 535 24.77 0.82 7.08
CA GLU A 535 23.38 1.16 7.39
C GLU A 535 23.11 1.29 8.89
N ILE A 536 23.89 0.68 9.77
CA ILE A 536 23.73 0.78 11.23
C ILE A 536 23.63 2.24 11.67
N ALA A 537 24.41 3.13 11.04
CA ALA A 537 24.42 4.57 11.35
C ALA A 537 23.10 5.30 11.02
N LYS A 538 22.23 4.73 10.18
CA LYS A 538 20.93 5.29 9.82
C LYS A 538 19.86 5.04 10.89
N TYR A 539 20.05 4.03 11.74
CA TYR A 539 19.09 3.65 12.78
C TYR A 539 19.17 4.55 14.00
N THR A 540 18.78 5.80 13.83
CA THR A 540 18.86 6.86 14.87
C THR A 540 17.54 7.05 15.64
N GLY A 541 16.53 6.26 15.32
CA GLY A 541 15.17 6.36 15.88
C GLY A 541 14.89 5.39 17.01
N VAL A 542 13.70 4.79 17.00
CA VAL A 542 13.19 3.94 18.08
C VAL A 542 13.58 2.47 17.94
N LEU A 543 13.91 2.02 16.74
CA LEU A 543 14.38 0.66 16.47
C LEU A 543 15.91 0.67 16.27
N TYR A 544 16.57 -0.36 16.82
CA TYR A 544 18.02 -0.50 16.71
C TYR A 544 18.41 -1.86 16.11
N PRO A 545 19.38 -1.93 15.17
CA PRO A 545 19.73 -3.13 14.44
C PRO A 545 20.81 -3.95 15.18
N TYR A 546 20.53 -4.47 16.39
CA TYR A 546 21.45 -5.38 17.08
C TYR A 546 21.76 -6.63 16.26
N ASN A 547 20.83 -7.08 15.42
CA ASN A 547 21.06 -8.17 14.46
C ASN A 547 22.27 -7.86 13.54
N MET A 548 22.35 -6.66 12.96
CA MET A 548 23.50 -6.26 12.13
C MET A 548 24.80 -6.20 12.94
N GLU A 549 24.77 -5.70 14.17
CA GLU A 549 25.95 -5.67 15.03
C GLU A 549 26.45 -7.09 15.36
N VAL A 550 25.52 -7.98 15.71
CA VAL A 550 25.84 -9.41 15.96
C VAL A 550 26.44 -10.06 14.72
N PHE A 551 25.91 -9.79 13.53
CA PHE A 551 26.46 -10.34 12.28
C PHE A 551 27.85 -9.78 11.98
N ARG A 552 28.07 -8.47 12.15
CA ARG A 552 29.37 -7.83 12.01
C ARG A 552 30.40 -8.42 12.99
N ASP A 553 30.01 -8.64 14.24
CA ASP A 553 30.87 -9.22 15.25
C ASP A 553 31.21 -10.70 14.99
N ARG A 554 30.25 -11.46 14.43
CA ARG A 554 30.51 -12.83 13.98
C ARG A 554 31.51 -12.87 12.82
N LEU A 555 31.37 -11.96 11.85
CA LEU A 555 32.30 -11.83 10.74
C LEU A 555 33.73 -11.47 11.24
N ALA A 556 33.83 -10.54 12.20
CA ALA A 556 35.10 -10.15 12.79
C ALA A 556 35.77 -11.32 13.52
N ARG A 557 35.02 -12.10 14.29
CA ARG A 557 35.54 -13.32 14.95
C ARG A 557 35.99 -14.39 13.97
N ALA A 558 35.41 -14.45 12.77
CA ALA A 558 35.87 -15.30 11.70
C ALA A 558 37.11 -14.78 10.96
N GLY A 559 37.61 -13.60 11.31
CA GLY A 559 38.77 -12.96 10.67
C GLY A 559 38.51 -12.42 9.27
N MET A 560 37.23 -12.13 8.94
CA MET A 560 36.79 -11.81 7.57
C MET A 560 36.24 -10.37 7.44
N SER A 561 36.50 -9.49 8.39
CA SER A 561 35.91 -8.13 8.39
C SER A 561 36.21 -7.32 7.12
N GLU A 562 37.42 -7.48 6.55
CA GLU A 562 37.82 -6.78 5.33
C GLU A 562 37.04 -7.24 4.07
N GLN A 563 36.41 -8.38 4.13
CA GLN A 563 35.62 -8.97 3.03
C GLN A 563 34.13 -8.61 3.07
N ALA A 564 33.70 -7.82 4.09
CA ALA A 564 32.28 -7.48 4.27
C ALA A 564 31.68 -6.81 3.02
N GLU A 565 32.40 -5.87 2.43
CA GLU A 565 31.95 -5.18 1.21
C GLU A 565 31.92 -6.11 0.00
N ASP A 566 32.87 -7.02 -0.14
CA ASP A 566 32.89 -8.01 -1.22
C ASP A 566 31.67 -8.94 -1.13
N PHE A 567 31.33 -9.41 0.08
CA PHE A 567 30.15 -10.25 0.31
C PHE A 567 28.85 -9.50 -0.01
N PHE A 568 28.75 -8.24 0.42
CA PHE A 568 27.62 -7.38 0.12
C PHE A 568 27.46 -7.19 -1.40
N LEU A 569 28.50 -6.77 -2.10
CA LEU A 569 28.46 -6.51 -3.53
C LEU A 569 28.21 -7.78 -4.36
N ALA A 570 28.86 -8.89 -3.99
CA ALA A 570 28.68 -10.16 -4.72
C ALA A 570 27.26 -10.71 -4.57
N SER A 571 26.76 -10.79 -3.32
CA SER A 571 25.40 -11.28 -3.06
C SER A 571 24.33 -10.37 -3.65
N GLY A 572 24.51 -9.04 -3.54
CA GLY A 572 23.55 -8.07 -4.04
C GLY A 572 23.44 -8.04 -5.57
N ARG A 573 24.58 -8.13 -6.27
CA ARG A 573 24.59 -8.24 -7.74
C ARG A 573 23.98 -9.55 -8.20
N TRP A 574 24.25 -10.64 -7.50
CA TRP A 574 23.63 -11.94 -7.78
C TRP A 574 22.12 -11.92 -7.53
N ALA A 575 21.67 -11.34 -6.41
CA ALA A 575 20.25 -11.16 -6.13
C ALA A 575 19.54 -10.37 -7.23
N ALA A 576 20.15 -9.30 -7.76
CA ALA A 576 19.58 -8.53 -8.86
C ALA A 576 19.39 -9.34 -10.15
N GLU A 577 20.34 -10.23 -10.49
CA GLU A 577 20.20 -11.15 -11.65
C GLU A 577 19.11 -12.21 -11.40
N LEU A 578 18.97 -12.71 -10.18
CA LEU A 578 17.91 -13.66 -9.82
C LEU A 578 16.53 -12.98 -9.87
N TYR A 579 16.39 -11.74 -9.37
CA TYR A 579 15.17 -10.94 -9.52
C TYR A 579 14.81 -10.72 -11.00
N LYS A 580 15.81 -10.41 -11.84
CA LYS A 580 15.59 -10.29 -13.28
C LYS A 580 15.03 -11.60 -13.86
N ALA A 581 15.62 -12.74 -13.51
CA ALA A 581 15.19 -14.02 -14.01
C ALA A 581 13.75 -14.35 -13.61
N ASP A 582 13.39 -14.08 -12.35
CA ASP A 582 12.05 -14.36 -11.79
C ASP A 582 10.98 -13.42 -12.37
N ILE A 583 11.23 -12.09 -12.39
CA ILE A 583 10.32 -11.10 -12.96
C ILE A 583 10.08 -11.36 -14.45
N GLU A 584 11.12 -11.68 -15.22
CA GLU A 584 10.95 -12.00 -16.64
C GLU A 584 10.19 -13.31 -16.86
N MET A 585 10.29 -14.27 -15.93
CA MET A 585 9.49 -15.50 -15.97
C MET A 585 8.01 -15.17 -15.78
N ASP A 586 7.69 -14.27 -14.86
CA ASP A 586 6.33 -13.74 -14.67
C ASP A 586 5.82 -13.05 -15.94
N LEU A 587 6.61 -12.13 -16.50
CA LEU A 587 6.24 -11.32 -17.67
C LEU A 587 6.05 -12.14 -18.95
N ARG A 588 6.80 -13.25 -19.13
CA ARG A 588 6.66 -14.12 -20.32
C ARG A 588 5.62 -15.21 -20.17
N THR A 589 4.99 -15.34 -18.98
CA THR A 589 3.92 -16.29 -18.72
C THR A 589 2.60 -15.72 -19.22
N GLU A 590 2.03 -16.31 -20.26
CA GLU A 590 0.72 -15.92 -20.78
C GLU A 590 -0.37 -16.18 -19.73
N GLY A 591 -1.19 -15.16 -19.45
CA GLY A 591 -2.30 -15.24 -18.49
C GLY A 591 -1.90 -15.02 -17.03
N LEU A 592 -0.61 -14.80 -16.70
CA LEU A 592 -0.23 -14.26 -15.41
C LEU A 592 -0.55 -12.75 -15.38
N ALA A 593 -1.04 -12.24 -14.25
CA ALA A 593 -1.57 -10.87 -14.14
C ALA A 593 -0.69 -9.93 -13.31
N GLY A 594 0.35 -10.44 -12.67
CA GLY A 594 1.25 -9.63 -11.86
C GLY A 594 2.13 -10.44 -10.93
N PHE A 595 2.95 -9.72 -10.18
CA PHE A 595 3.78 -10.21 -9.09
C PHE A 595 3.80 -9.23 -7.93
N GLN A 596 4.17 -9.71 -6.75
CA GLN A 596 4.39 -8.92 -5.53
C GLN A 596 5.75 -9.31 -4.95
N LEU A 597 6.77 -8.49 -5.16
CA LEU A 597 8.13 -8.76 -4.70
C LEU A 597 8.20 -8.82 -3.17
N LEU A 598 8.93 -9.71 -2.64
CA LEU A 598 9.51 -9.69 -1.30
C LEU A 598 11.04 -9.72 -1.43
N ASP A 599 11.72 -8.59 -1.53
CA ASP A 599 11.06 -7.30 -1.70
C ASP A 599 11.97 -6.36 -2.50
N LEU A 600 11.44 -5.23 -2.91
CA LEU A 600 12.24 -4.12 -3.45
C LEU A 600 13.09 -3.49 -2.34
N GLN A 601 12.55 -3.43 -1.11
CA GLN A 601 13.09 -2.83 0.11
C GLN A 601 13.50 -3.92 1.10
N ASP A 602 14.57 -3.70 1.86
CA ASP A 602 14.90 -4.58 2.96
C ASP A 602 13.78 -4.67 4.00
N TYR A 603 13.59 -5.87 4.47
CA TYR A 603 12.68 -6.20 5.53
C TYR A 603 13.48 -6.79 6.71
N PRO A 604 14.06 -5.94 7.58
CA PRO A 604 14.96 -6.38 8.64
C PRO A 604 14.28 -7.06 9.84
N GLY A 605 12.97 -7.27 9.78
CA GLY A 605 12.20 -8.14 10.67
C GLY A 605 12.15 -9.57 10.17
N GLN A 606 11.37 -10.44 10.79
CA GLN A 606 11.06 -11.83 10.43
C GLN A 606 12.24 -12.61 9.83
N GLY A 607 13.28 -12.89 10.66
CA GLY A 607 14.49 -13.60 10.24
C GLY A 607 15.54 -12.71 9.58
N SER A 608 15.46 -11.40 9.74
CA SER A 608 16.37 -10.41 9.14
C SER A 608 16.44 -10.52 7.62
N ALA A 609 15.30 -10.38 6.96
CA ALA A 609 15.18 -10.49 5.51
C ALA A 609 15.80 -9.28 4.79
N TYR A 610 17.12 -9.30 4.61
CA TYR A 610 17.88 -8.35 3.80
C TYR A 610 17.79 -8.79 2.32
N VAL A 611 16.62 -8.64 1.72
CA VAL A 611 16.31 -9.14 0.37
C VAL A 611 16.09 -8.02 -0.65
N GLY A 612 16.10 -6.76 -0.20
CA GLY A 612 15.89 -5.60 -1.05
C GLY A 612 17.14 -5.15 -1.80
N ILE A 613 16.92 -4.51 -2.95
CA ILE A 613 17.92 -3.67 -3.63
C ILE A 613 17.94 -2.24 -3.05
N LEU A 614 16.90 -1.89 -2.30
CA LEU A 614 16.82 -0.72 -1.45
C LEU A 614 16.97 -1.16 0.02
N ASP A 615 17.48 -0.27 0.86
CA ASP A 615 17.57 -0.52 2.29
C ASP A 615 16.23 -0.32 3.01
N ALA A 616 16.19 -0.50 4.32
CA ALA A 616 14.98 -0.36 5.14
C ALA A 616 14.39 1.07 5.14
N PHE A 617 15.10 2.06 4.61
CA PHE A 617 14.69 3.47 4.48
C PHE A 617 14.27 3.86 3.06
N MET A 618 14.15 2.88 2.14
CA MET A 618 13.92 3.07 0.72
C MET A 618 15.07 3.79 -0.03
N ASP A 619 16.26 3.84 0.54
CA ASP A 619 17.44 4.37 -0.13
C ASP A 619 18.13 3.28 -0.96
N SER A 620 18.72 3.67 -2.09
CA SER A 620 19.45 2.73 -2.95
C SER A 620 20.70 2.20 -2.26
N LYS A 621 20.89 0.88 -2.30
CA LYS A 621 22.13 0.22 -1.88
C LYS A 621 23.26 0.31 -2.92
N GLY A 622 23.01 0.93 -4.09
CA GLY A 622 24.00 1.04 -5.17
C GLY A 622 24.28 -0.26 -5.92
N LEU A 623 23.44 -1.29 -5.75
CA LEU A 623 23.63 -2.61 -6.35
C LEU A 623 23.18 -2.65 -7.82
N VAL A 624 22.11 -1.95 -8.14
CA VAL A 624 21.52 -1.83 -9.48
C VAL A 624 20.86 -0.46 -9.64
N SER A 625 21.05 0.17 -10.80
CA SER A 625 20.39 1.46 -11.06
C SER A 625 18.91 1.28 -11.42
N PRO A 626 18.06 2.30 -11.18
CA PRO A 626 16.68 2.28 -11.63
C PRO A 626 16.52 1.98 -13.13
N GLU A 627 17.37 2.54 -13.97
CA GLU A 627 17.33 2.35 -15.43
C GLU A 627 17.60 0.89 -15.81
N ARG A 628 18.59 0.23 -15.16
CA ARG A 628 18.88 -1.18 -15.40
C ARG A 628 17.74 -2.07 -14.90
N TRP A 629 17.19 -1.77 -13.73
CA TRP A 629 16.07 -2.51 -13.15
C TRP A 629 14.82 -2.38 -14.03
N ARG A 630 14.52 -1.18 -14.54
CA ARG A 630 13.42 -0.96 -15.47
C ARG A 630 13.60 -1.66 -16.82
N GLY A 631 14.76 -2.15 -17.11
CA GLY A 631 14.97 -3.01 -18.29
C GLY A 631 14.14 -4.28 -18.26
N PHE A 632 13.83 -4.80 -17.06
CA PHE A 632 13.04 -6.02 -16.88
C PHE A 632 11.83 -5.85 -15.95
N CYS A 633 11.64 -4.70 -15.31
CA CYS A 633 10.51 -4.37 -14.46
C CYS A 633 9.90 -3.04 -14.93
N ASN A 634 9.04 -3.08 -15.95
CA ASN A 634 8.46 -1.89 -16.56
C ASN A 634 7.11 -2.23 -17.21
N GLU A 635 6.36 -1.22 -17.63
CA GLU A 635 5.10 -1.38 -18.36
C GLU A 635 5.28 -1.95 -19.77
N VAL A 636 6.48 -1.83 -20.32
CA VAL A 636 6.89 -2.47 -21.58
C VAL A 636 8.28 -3.07 -21.41
N VAL A 637 8.40 -4.37 -21.64
CA VAL A 637 9.67 -5.10 -21.49
C VAL A 637 9.94 -5.98 -22.72
N PRO A 638 11.01 -5.72 -23.46
CA PRO A 638 11.52 -6.65 -24.48
C PRO A 638 12.10 -7.91 -23.82
N LEU A 639 11.68 -9.09 -24.26
CA LEU A 639 12.04 -10.38 -23.70
C LEU A 639 12.78 -11.24 -24.73
N LEU A 640 13.96 -11.74 -24.36
CA LEU A 640 14.71 -12.74 -25.12
C LEU A 640 14.29 -14.13 -24.61
N LEU A 641 13.94 -15.05 -25.51
CA LEU A 641 13.66 -16.44 -25.19
C LEU A 641 14.76 -17.31 -25.80
N THR A 642 15.71 -17.75 -24.95
CA THR A 642 16.84 -18.59 -25.33
C THR A 642 16.95 -19.80 -24.39
N GLU A 643 17.30 -20.96 -24.94
CA GLU A 643 17.43 -22.21 -24.17
C GLU A 643 18.70 -22.24 -23.31
N LYS A 644 19.69 -21.40 -23.62
CA LYS A 644 20.98 -21.35 -22.91
C LYS A 644 21.63 -19.99 -23.03
N PHE A 645 22.50 -19.66 -22.10
CA PHE A 645 23.33 -18.46 -22.13
C PHE A 645 24.77 -18.72 -22.60
N CYS A 646 25.24 -19.98 -22.55
CA CYS A 646 26.56 -20.37 -22.99
C CYS A 646 26.47 -21.09 -24.34
N TRP A 647 27.25 -20.62 -25.32
CA TRP A 647 27.26 -21.11 -26.69
C TRP A 647 28.67 -21.51 -27.09
N THR A 648 28.79 -22.45 -28.00
CA THR A 648 30.07 -22.91 -28.51
C THR A 648 30.33 -22.25 -29.87
N GLU A 649 31.57 -21.94 -30.15
CA GLU A 649 31.99 -21.42 -31.47
C GLU A 649 31.51 -22.34 -32.59
N GLY A 650 31.01 -21.73 -33.68
CA GLY A 650 30.44 -22.43 -34.83
C GLY A 650 28.95 -22.80 -34.68
N GLU A 651 28.38 -22.68 -33.50
CA GLU A 651 26.91 -22.75 -33.33
C GLU A 651 26.24 -21.49 -33.93
N THR A 652 24.92 -21.56 -34.04
CA THR A 652 24.09 -20.39 -34.37
C THR A 652 23.23 -20.06 -33.15
N LEU A 653 23.37 -18.85 -32.63
CA LEU A 653 22.45 -18.32 -31.60
C LEU A 653 21.05 -18.28 -32.20
N MET A 654 20.18 -19.07 -31.63
CA MET A 654 18.75 -19.14 -31.94
C MET A 654 17.97 -18.65 -30.75
N ALA A 655 17.19 -17.59 -30.91
CA ALA A 655 16.34 -17.05 -29.85
C ALA A 655 15.05 -16.48 -30.43
N ARG A 656 13.95 -16.59 -29.68
CA ARG A 656 12.71 -15.84 -29.99
C ARG A 656 12.70 -14.52 -29.23
N VAL A 657 11.96 -13.56 -29.75
CA VAL A 657 11.78 -12.25 -29.14
C VAL A 657 10.30 -12.00 -28.93
N LYS A 658 9.96 -11.68 -27.68
CA LYS A 658 8.61 -11.24 -27.29
C LYS A 658 8.68 -9.83 -26.69
N VAL A 659 7.54 -9.19 -26.56
CA VAL A 659 7.39 -7.94 -25.80
C VAL A 659 6.21 -8.09 -24.82
N ALA A 660 6.48 -7.97 -23.52
CA ALA A 660 5.44 -7.78 -22.55
C ALA A 660 5.00 -6.30 -22.63
N HIS A 661 3.81 -6.05 -23.18
CA HIS A 661 3.29 -4.72 -23.48
C HIS A 661 2.02 -4.41 -22.70
N TYR A 662 2.16 -3.64 -21.63
CA TYR A 662 1.05 -3.16 -20.80
C TYR A 662 0.97 -1.62 -20.75
N GLY A 663 1.85 -0.95 -21.48
CA GLY A 663 1.94 0.51 -21.53
C GLY A 663 0.74 1.19 -22.22
N ALA A 664 0.50 2.46 -21.91
CA ALA A 664 -0.62 3.22 -22.48
C ALA A 664 -0.45 3.49 -23.99
N ARG A 665 0.78 3.68 -24.45
CA ARG A 665 1.10 3.98 -25.87
C ARG A 665 1.08 2.71 -26.70
N SER A 666 0.45 2.74 -27.88
CA SER A 666 0.55 1.65 -28.86
C SER A 666 1.97 1.51 -29.39
N LEU A 667 2.42 0.27 -29.58
CA LEU A 667 3.70 -0.07 -30.24
C LEU A 667 3.54 -0.49 -31.70
N GLN A 668 2.31 -0.55 -32.20
CA GLN A 668 2.06 -0.96 -33.59
C GLN A 668 2.83 -0.08 -34.58
N GLY A 669 3.55 -0.72 -35.49
CA GLY A 669 4.33 -0.02 -36.53
C GLY A 669 5.70 0.49 -36.06
N THR A 670 6.10 0.17 -34.80
CA THR A 670 7.48 0.37 -34.33
C THR A 670 8.34 -0.86 -34.62
N GLU A 671 9.65 -0.73 -34.47
CA GLU A 671 10.60 -1.81 -34.64
C GLU A 671 11.32 -2.13 -33.33
N LEU A 672 11.56 -3.41 -33.05
CA LEU A 672 12.46 -3.86 -32.01
C LEU A 672 13.82 -4.14 -32.67
N ALA A 673 14.80 -3.31 -32.37
CA ALA A 673 16.18 -3.51 -32.76
C ALA A 673 16.91 -4.43 -31.77
N TRP A 674 17.73 -5.35 -32.26
CA TRP A 674 18.64 -6.12 -31.44
C TRP A 674 20.09 -5.88 -31.85
N THR A 675 20.99 -5.80 -30.89
CA THR A 675 22.42 -5.57 -31.13
C THR A 675 23.25 -6.43 -30.18
N LEU A 676 24.13 -7.23 -30.74
CA LEU A 676 25.10 -8.05 -30.01
C LEU A 676 26.45 -7.35 -29.97
N ARG A 677 26.97 -7.01 -28.79
CA ARG A 677 28.23 -6.24 -28.62
C ARG A 677 29.19 -6.98 -27.70
N ASP A 678 30.49 -6.81 -28.01
CA ASP A 678 31.54 -7.24 -27.08
C ASP A 678 31.78 -6.19 -25.96
N GLU A 679 32.65 -6.53 -25.00
CA GLU A 679 33.02 -5.66 -23.87
C GLU A 679 33.67 -4.34 -24.28
N GLN A 680 34.22 -4.26 -25.51
CA GLN A 680 34.82 -3.06 -26.11
C GLN A 680 33.79 -2.23 -26.91
N GLY A 681 32.53 -2.73 -27.00
CA GLY A 681 31.46 -2.08 -27.74
C GLY A 681 31.40 -2.38 -29.24
N HIS A 682 32.28 -3.27 -29.79
CA HIS A 682 32.20 -3.68 -31.16
C HIS A 682 30.96 -4.52 -31.43
N VAL A 683 30.28 -4.24 -32.55
CA VAL A 683 29.06 -4.95 -32.95
C VAL A 683 29.41 -6.28 -33.60
N ALA A 684 29.04 -7.39 -32.98
CA ALA A 684 29.19 -8.74 -33.53
C ALA A 684 27.97 -9.19 -34.36
N GLY A 685 26.81 -8.58 -34.15
CA GLY A 685 25.58 -8.84 -34.87
C GLY A 685 24.51 -7.82 -34.58
N LYS A 686 23.59 -7.61 -35.51
CA LYS A 686 22.42 -6.72 -35.31
C LYS A 686 21.30 -7.08 -36.28
N GLY A 687 20.10 -6.68 -35.95
CA GLY A 687 18.90 -6.82 -36.78
C GLY A 687 17.71 -6.11 -36.19
N VAL A 688 16.58 -6.23 -36.85
CA VAL A 688 15.32 -5.63 -36.45
C VAL A 688 14.19 -6.64 -36.58
N CYS A 689 13.18 -6.54 -35.72
CA CYS A 689 11.96 -7.29 -35.75
C CYS A 689 10.76 -6.30 -35.70
N PRO A 690 9.87 -6.28 -36.71
CA PRO A 690 8.75 -5.35 -36.73
C PRO A 690 7.69 -5.73 -35.71
N ILE A 691 7.15 -4.76 -34.96
CA ILE A 691 6.00 -4.94 -34.05
C ILE A 691 4.72 -4.65 -34.83
N VAL A 692 4.04 -5.69 -35.26
CA VAL A 692 2.82 -5.58 -36.09
C VAL A 692 1.53 -5.59 -35.27
N SER A 693 1.57 -6.11 -34.04
CA SER A 693 0.41 -6.21 -33.17
C SER A 693 -0.01 -4.85 -32.61
N SER A 694 -1.31 -4.59 -32.59
CA SER A 694 -1.92 -3.44 -31.92
C SER A 694 -2.38 -3.76 -30.50
N GLY A 695 -2.28 -5.05 -30.07
CA GLY A 695 -2.77 -5.54 -28.77
C GLY A 695 -1.85 -5.20 -27.61
N ARG A 696 -2.35 -5.52 -26.42
CA ARG A 696 -1.59 -5.51 -25.16
C ARG A 696 -1.45 -6.94 -24.63
N GLY A 697 -0.56 -7.12 -23.69
CA GLY A 697 -0.19 -8.43 -23.15
C GLY A 697 1.15 -8.89 -23.69
N LEU A 698 1.32 -10.19 -23.81
CA LEU A 698 2.55 -10.79 -24.33
C LEU A 698 2.50 -10.89 -25.86
N LEU A 699 3.34 -10.12 -26.55
CA LEU A 699 3.37 -10.03 -28.01
C LEU A 699 4.51 -10.89 -28.56
N GLU A 700 4.23 -11.74 -29.55
CA GLU A 700 5.26 -12.37 -30.40
C GLU A 700 5.79 -11.35 -31.39
N VAL A 701 7.12 -11.19 -31.46
CA VAL A 701 7.76 -10.15 -32.29
C VAL A 701 8.62 -10.75 -33.39
N GLY A 702 9.44 -11.77 -33.10
CA GLY A 702 10.25 -12.41 -34.11
C GLY A 702 11.35 -13.32 -33.57
N ASP A 703 12.27 -13.69 -34.45
CA ASP A 703 13.39 -14.58 -34.16
C ASP A 703 14.73 -13.90 -34.40
N ILE A 704 15.72 -14.23 -33.59
CA ILE A 704 17.13 -13.90 -33.78
C ILE A 704 17.86 -15.16 -34.27
N ARG A 705 18.60 -15.03 -35.35
CA ARG A 705 19.49 -16.07 -35.86
C ARG A 705 20.85 -15.44 -36.16
N GLN A 706 21.83 -15.70 -35.31
CA GLN A 706 23.16 -15.11 -35.42
C GLN A 706 24.23 -16.22 -35.37
N PRO A 707 24.93 -16.48 -36.45
CA PRO A 707 26.09 -17.38 -36.45
C PRO A 707 27.17 -16.84 -35.48
N ILE A 708 27.75 -17.74 -34.68
CA ILE A 708 28.78 -17.40 -33.71
C ILE A 708 30.15 -17.57 -34.36
N PRO A 709 30.93 -16.46 -34.52
CA PRO A 709 32.24 -16.50 -35.13
C PRO A 709 33.21 -17.35 -34.33
N VAL A 710 34.05 -18.13 -35.01
CA VAL A 710 35.16 -18.87 -34.44
C VAL A 710 36.32 -17.92 -34.16
N THR A 711 36.66 -17.74 -32.88
CA THR A 711 37.78 -16.85 -32.45
C THR A 711 38.84 -17.57 -31.65
N GLY A 712 38.58 -18.78 -31.19
CA GLY A 712 39.47 -19.61 -30.36
C GLY A 712 39.65 -19.07 -28.94
N LYS A 713 38.80 -18.15 -28.50
CA LYS A 713 38.84 -17.54 -27.15
C LYS A 713 37.46 -17.40 -26.56
N ALA A 714 37.32 -17.81 -25.29
CA ALA A 714 36.11 -17.54 -24.55
C ALA A 714 35.88 -16.00 -24.41
N ARG A 715 34.63 -15.55 -24.59
CA ARG A 715 34.26 -14.15 -24.54
C ARG A 715 32.82 -13.98 -24.11
N ARG A 716 32.53 -12.82 -23.55
CA ARG A 716 31.16 -12.36 -23.26
C ARG A 716 30.73 -11.39 -24.37
N LEU A 717 29.49 -11.53 -24.80
CA LEU A 717 28.79 -10.57 -25.63
C LEU A 717 27.47 -10.19 -24.97
N ASP A 718 27.12 -8.92 -24.96
CA ASP A 718 25.83 -8.44 -24.44
C ASP A 718 24.85 -8.24 -25.61
N LEU A 719 23.70 -8.92 -25.52
CA LEU A 719 22.60 -8.75 -26.46
C LEU A 719 21.61 -7.73 -25.91
N GLU A 720 21.57 -6.56 -26.52
CA GLU A 720 20.56 -5.52 -26.20
C GLU A 720 19.36 -5.65 -27.14
N LEU A 721 18.16 -5.63 -26.57
CA LEU A 721 16.87 -5.48 -27.25
C LEU A 721 16.34 -4.09 -26.95
N ALA A 722 16.00 -3.28 -27.95
CA ALA A 722 15.51 -1.92 -27.77
C ALA A 722 14.35 -1.61 -28.73
N ILE A 723 13.27 -1.00 -28.23
CA ILE A 723 12.12 -0.58 -29.06
C ILE A 723 12.40 0.83 -29.57
N GLU A 724 12.51 0.98 -30.89
CA GLU A 724 12.89 2.23 -31.51
C GLU A 724 11.93 3.39 -31.18
N GLY A 725 12.50 4.56 -30.92
CA GLY A 725 11.75 5.77 -30.54
C GLY A 725 11.17 5.75 -29.13
N THR A 726 11.68 4.86 -28.27
CA THR A 726 11.31 4.74 -26.85
C THR A 726 12.56 4.52 -25.98
N ASP A 727 12.39 4.57 -24.66
CA ASP A 727 13.42 4.21 -23.68
C ASP A 727 13.34 2.73 -23.24
N TYR A 728 12.44 1.94 -23.84
CA TYR A 728 12.25 0.52 -23.48
C TYR A 728 13.34 -0.33 -24.09
N LYS A 729 14.20 -0.88 -23.22
CA LYS A 729 15.30 -1.77 -23.62
C LYS A 729 15.59 -2.78 -22.53
N ASN A 730 16.15 -3.92 -22.93
CA ASN A 730 16.61 -4.97 -22.02
C ASN A 730 17.92 -5.58 -22.54
N THR A 731 18.78 -6.07 -21.65
CA THR A 731 20.10 -6.59 -22.01
C THR A 731 20.34 -7.96 -21.39
N TYR A 732 20.91 -8.86 -22.20
CA TYR A 732 21.23 -10.23 -21.81
C TYR A 732 22.70 -10.54 -22.06
N PRO A 733 23.47 -10.91 -21.01
CA PRO A 733 24.84 -11.38 -21.22
C PRO A 733 24.83 -12.79 -21.79
N LEU A 734 25.61 -13.02 -22.83
CA LEU A 734 25.80 -14.33 -23.45
C LEU A 734 27.29 -14.67 -23.49
N TRP A 735 27.65 -15.92 -23.30
CA TRP A 735 29.04 -16.39 -23.31
C TRP A 735 29.27 -17.34 -24.46
N PHE A 736 30.41 -17.14 -25.14
CA PHE A 736 30.79 -17.85 -26.34
C PHE A 736 32.18 -18.43 -26.24
#